data_3eeb187d0dbf8fae2b2e75e2d5956639
#
_entry.id   3eeb187d0dbf8fae2b2e75e2d5956639
#
_cell.length_a   1.000
_cell.length_b   1.000
_cell.length_c   1.000
_cell.angle_alpha   90.00
_cell.angle_beta   90.00
_cell.angle_gamma   90.00
#
_symmetry.space_group_name_H-M   'P 1'
#
loop_
_entity.id
_entity.type
_entity.pdbx_description
1 polymer ?
#
loop_
_entity_poly.entity_id
_entity_poly.type
_entity_poly.pdbx_seq_one_letter_code
_entity_poly.pdbx_strand_id
1 'polypeptide(L)'
;MVNEDKMPNKPAVPPYMQNRELSWLEFNKRCLDQAADPHVPLIDRLQFVSIFWSNLQEFFMVRVGSLTDMSLLKKKILDSKTYMTPEEQLDAIYARCHELVPYQEMVYREVINDLAKEGVHELLPEDLNEEQVQYLRDYLEMNVVPFLSPQVVNTRHPFPHLINGEIYVVVRLLQQDNHLTKAERKALKEYRKTKRSGARDVTLGLIPMPRNAKRVIELPGEGVNYILLENAIEFIVPDIFNMYRIKHTNIIAVTRNADIDVIEAADEHEEDYREFMKNILKRRARLVPVRLESKRPLSEHVAEFLLARLNLEPKHCYVTSVPLDVSYAFGLADLVPDSFERGLWSGPIRPAWPHSLDRKDKIIPQIEESDKLLAYPYEDINAFIRLLREAANDPDVLAIKITLYRLASNSAIAEALIAAAENGKDVTALFELRARFDESNNIDWSQRFEQAGCKVIYGFHDYKVHSKICCITKRGADGGLEYITQLGTGNYNEKTSRLYTDFSYITSDPAIGRDAVEFFTSMSLESLSTAYQTLAVAPLQIKQGIIAHIDEQIANAKEGKPCGLFFKTNSITDKDVIEKIVEASQAGVKATLWVRGISCIVPGVEGYTDNVRVVSIVGRLLEHSRIYGFGPMDDMKLYLSSADLMTRNMDKRIEIAWPLEKGSEAHERIINYINISMKDTVKLRELLPDHSYTKLGAFQKEGEEPFNSQEYLIKEIAKLSEDSLKEREENAVQADPYTRIPMRAKGVQAIIDARKKKEKEEE
;
A
#
# COMPACT_ATOMS: atom_id res chain seq x y z
N MET A 1 -37.83 -26.15 23.45
CA MET A 1 -37.11 -25.19 24.34
C MET A 1 -35.63 -25.42 24.07
N VAL A 2 -35.08 -24.62 23.15
CA VAL A 2 -33.66 -24.63 22.83
C VAL A 2 -33.02 -23.74 23.90
N ASN A 3 -32.07 -24.28 24.64
CA ASN A 3 -31.29 -23.50 25.61
C ASN A 3 -30.73 -22.25 24.95
N GLU A 4 -31.12 -21.08 25.42
CA GLU A 4 -30.39 -19.86 25.26
C GLU A 4 -29.04 -20.06 25.96
N ASP A 5 -27.99 -20.37 25.17
CA ASP A 5 -26.61 -20.36 25.66
C ASP A 5 -26.34 -18.94 26.18
N LYS A 6 -26.31 -18.81 27.51
CA LYS A 6 -25.92 -17.58 28.18
C LYS A 6 -24.55 -17.18 27.65
N MET A 7 -24.49 -16.09 26.90
CA MET A 7 -23.22 -15.44 26.57
C MET A 7 -22.41 -15.27 27.86
N PRO A 8 -21.13 -15.65 27.90
CA PRO A 8 -20.30 -15.38 29.05
C PRO A 8 -20.32 -13.87 29.32
N ASN A 9 -20.40 -13.46 30.57
CA ASN A 9 -20.30 -12.03 30.94
C ASN A 9 -19.05 -11.46 30.26
N LYS A 10 -19.27 -10.56 29.26
CA LYS A 10 -18.16 -9.87 28.59
C LYS A 10 -17.42 -9.05 29.64
N PRO A 11 -16.08 -9.09 29.67
CA PRO A 11 -15.30 -8.18 30.50
C PRO A 11 -15.62 -6.71 30.14
N ALA A 12 -15.46 -5.82 31.10
CA ALA A 12 -15.53 -4.38 30.80
C ALA A 12 -14.44 -4.00 29.81
N VAL A 13 -14.79 -3.24 28.77
CA VAL A 13 -13.81 -2.73 27.80
C VAL A 13 -12.90 -1.72 28.49
N PRO A 14 -11.56 -1.89 28.45
CA PRO A 14 -10.65 -0.88 28.98
C PRO A 14 -10.87 0.47 28.29
N PRO A 15 -11.05 1.59 29.01
CA PRO A 15 -11.41 2.87 28.41
C PRO A 15 -10.31 3.44 27.50
N TYR A 16 -9.09 2.95 27.65
CA TYR A 16 -7.93 3.32 26.82
C TYR A 16 -7.74 2.42 25.61
N MET A 17 -8.71 1.55 25.29
CA MET A 17 -8.63 0.67 24.10
C MET A 17 -9.81 0.92 23.15
N GLN A 18 -9.53 0.84 21.85
CA GLN A 18 -10.55 0.91 20.80
C GLN A 18 -10.44 -0.23 19.79
N ASN A 19 -11.54 -0.44 19.04
CA ASN A 19 -11.59 -1.46 17.99
C ASN A 19 -10.66 -1.10 16.82
N ARG A 20 -9.91 -2.09 16.34
CA ARG A 20 -8.94 -1.89 15.27
C ARG A 20 -9.58 -1.57 13.91
N GLU A 21 -10.74 -2.14 13.62
CA GLU A 21 -11.40 -1.97 12.32
C GLU A 21 -12.05 -0.58 12.23
N LEU A 22 -12.64 -0.10 13.32
CA LEU A 22 -13.15 1.27 13.39
C LEU A 22 -12.03 2.31 13.33
N SER A 23 -10.93 2.07 14.03
CA SER A 23 -9.73 2.91 13.94
C SER A 23 -9.15 2.94 12.51
N TRP A 24 -9.23 1.82 11.77
CA TRP A 24 -8.81 1.78 10.38
C TRP A 24 -9.73 2.62 9.47
N LEU A 25 -11.04 2.62 9.70
CA LEU A 25 -11.97 3.46 8.96
C LEU A 25 -11.69 4.95 9.18
N GLU A 26 -11.30 5.35 10.39
CA GLU A 26 -10.86 6.73 10.67
C GLU A 26 -9.53 7.07 9.97
N PHE A 27 -8.62 6.12 9.80
CA PHE A 27 -7.45 6.30 8.94
C PHE A 27 -7.87 6.55 7.49
N ASN A 28 -8.74 5.72 6.94
CA ASN A 28 -9.18 5.86 5.55
C ASN A 28 -9.94 7.19 5.34
N LYS A 29 -10.72 7.63 6.35
CA LYS A 29 -11.32 8.97 6.36
C LYS A 29 -10.26 10.08 6.27
N ARG A 30 -9.14 9.97 7.01
CA ARG A 30 -8.04 10.95 6.93
C ARG A 30 -7.39 11.01 5.55
N CYS A 31 -7.37 9.89 4.80
CA CYS A 31 -6.97 9.91 3.38
C CYS A 31 -7.96 10.73 2.54
N LEU A 32 -9.26 10.54 2.76
CA LEU A 32 -10.29 11.30 2.06
C LEU A 32 -10.28 12.79 2.44
N ASP A 33 -9.95 13.12 3.69
CA ASP A 33 -9.80 14.52 4.14
C ASP A 33 -8.69 15.27 3.35
N GLN A 34 -7.69 14.56 2.78
CA GLN A 34 -6.72 15.19 1.86
C GLN A 34 -7.37 15.58 0.53
N ALA A 35 -8.35 14.82 0.06
CA ALA A 35 -9.12 15.19 -1.12
C ALA A 35 -10.05 16.39 -0.87
N ALA A 36 -10.48 16.58 0.37
CA ALA A 36 -11.30 17.71 0.79
C ALA A 36 -10.47 18.99 1.07
N ASP A 37 -9.14 18.91 1.16
CA ASP A 37 -8.26 20.05 1.43
C ASP A 37 -8.06 20.88 0.16
N PRO A 38 -8.53 22.16 0.12
CA PRO A 38 -8.41 23.00 -1.06
C PRO A 38 -6.95 23.42 -1.39
N HIS A 39 -6.02 23.24 -0.45
CA HIS A 39 -4.59 23.51 -0.68
C HIS A 39 -3.87 22.38 -1.41
N VAL A 40 -4.51 21.25 -1.60
CA VAL A 40 -3.99 20.12 -2.38
C VAL A 40 -4.38 20.31 -3.85
N PRO A 41 -3.45 20.14 -4.82
CA PRO A 41 -3.76 20.23 -6.25
C PRO A 41 -4.91 19.32 -6.67
N LEU A 42 -5.75 19.75 -7.62
CA LEU A 42 -7.02 19.10 -7.95
C LEU A 42 -6.88 17.63 -8.40
N ILE A 43 -5.85 17.32 -9.20
CA ILE A 43 -5.60 15.94 -9.64
C ILE A 43 -5.14 15.08 -8.45
N ASP A 44 -4.31 15.61 -7.55
CA ASP A 44 -3.93 14.90 -6.33
C ASP A 44 -5.15 14.68 -5.42
N ARG A 45 -6.07 15.65 -5.31
CA ARG A 45 -7.34 15.48 -4.58
C ARG A 45 -8.14 14.31 -5.15
N LEU A 46 -8.26 14.22 -6.49
CA LEU A 46 -8.95 13.11 -7.13
C LEU A 46 -8.22 11.77 -6.90
N GLN A 47 -6.88 11.76 -6.91
CA GLN A 47 -6.10 10.57 -6.56
C GLN A 47 -6.32 10.15 -5.09
N PHE A 48 -6.52 11.08 -4.15
CA PHE A 48 -6.87 10.74 -2.77
C PHE A 48 -8.29 10.15 -2.65
N VAL A 49 -9.25 10.55 -3.50
CA VAL A 49 -10.54 9.84 -3.60
C VAL A 49 -10.33 8.40 -4.08
N SER A 50 -9.43 8.19 -5.05
CA SER A 50 -9.08 6.86 -5.53
C SER A 50 -8.37 6.02 -4.47
N ILE A 51 -7.47 6.61 -3.68
CA ILE A 51 -6.80 5.94 -2.55
C ILE A 51 -7.83 5.51 -1.50
N PHE A 52 -8.77 6.39 -1.13
CA PHE A 52 -9.86 6.04 -0.21
C PHE A 52 -10.67 4.85 -0.73
N TRP A 53 -11.06 4.88 -2.01
CA TRP A 53 -11.81 3.81 -2.66
C TRP A 53 -11.02 2.50 -2.67
N SER A 54 -9.77 2.52 -3.13
CA SER A 54 -8.91 1.33 -3.20
C SER A 54 -8.67 0.71 -1.82
N ASN A 55 -8.39 1.52 -0.82
CA ASN A 55 -8.26 1.10 0.57
C ASN A 55 -9.54 0.42 1.07
N LEU A 56 -10.70 1.02 0.78
CA LEU A 56 -11.99 0.46 1.20
C LEU A 56 -12.30 -0.86 0.50
N GLN A 57 -11.96 -1.00 -0.79
CA GLN A 57 -12.06 -2.26 -1.54
C GLN A 57 -11.22 -3.35 -0.87
N GLU A 58 -9.95 -3.09 -0.57
CA GLU A 58 -9.08 -4.05 0.10
C GLU A 58 -9.62 -4.40 1.50
N PHE A 59 -10.10 -3.41 2.25
CA PHE A 59 -10.68 -3.63 3.58
C PHE A 59 -11.88 -4.57 3.54
N PHE A 60 -12.80 -4.38 2.59
CA PHE A 60 -13.93 -5.29 2.40
C PHE A 60 -13.49 -6.69 1.98
N MET A 61 -12.58 -6.79 1.03
CA MET A 61 -12.06 -8.08 0.57
C MET A 61 -11.38 -8.88 1.67
N VAL A 62 -10.62 -8.21 2.55
CA VAL A 62 -9.76 -8.88 3.52
C VAL A 62 -10.39 -8.89 4.91
N ARG A 63 -10.74 -7.73 5.47
CA ARG A 63 -11.16 -7.63 6.87
C ARG A 63 -12.61 -7.97 7.08
N VAL A 64 -13.50 -7.38 6.26
CA VAL A 64 -14.92 -7.72 6.29
C VAL A 64 -15.13 -9.17 5.88
N GLY A 65 -14.39 -9.65 4.87
CA GLY A 65 -14.39 -11.05 4.46
C GLY A 65 -14.03 -12.00 5.60
N SER A 66 -12.90 -11.77 6.27
CA SER A 66 -12.45 -12.58 7.40
C SER A 66 -13.45 -12.55 8.59
N LEU A 67 -13.98 -11.37 8.93
CA LEU A 67 -15.00 -11.24 9.98
C LEU A 67 -16.30 -11.97 9.60
N THR A 68 -16.69 -11.96 8.31
CA THR A 68 -17.85 -12.70 7.82
C THR A 68 -17.66 -14.20 8.00
N ASP A 69 -16.48 -14.74 7.65
CA ASP A 69 -16.18 -16.17 7.89
C ASP A 69 -16.18 -16.52 9.38
N MET A 70 -15.58 -15.66 10.22
CA MET A 70 -15.57 -15.84 11.68
C MET A 70 -16.97 -15.77 12.28
N SER A 71 -17.91 -15.01 11.72
CA SER A 71 -19.30 -14.94 12.19
C SER A 71 -20.06 -16.25 12.01
N LEU A 72 -19.66 -17.07 11.04
CA LEU A 72 -20.27 -18.37 10.76
C LEU A 72 -19.78 -19.49 11.70
N LEU A 73 -18.72 -19.25 12.47
CA LEU A 73 -18.17 -20.24 13.39
C LEU A 73 -19.11 -20.46 14.59
N LYS A 74 -19.26 -21.72 15.00
CA LYS A 74 -20.07 -22.09 16.17
C LYS A 74 -19.53 -21.49 17.47
N LYS A 75 -18.20 -21.42 17.61
CA LYS A 75 -17.53 -20.79 18.76
C LYS A 75 -17.31 -19.32 18.47
N LYS A 76 -17.95 -18.45 19.24
CA LYS A 76 -17.75 -17.00 19.10
C LYS A 76 -16.36 -16.60 19.55
N ILE A 77 -15.61 -15.97 18.65
CA ILE A 77 -14.28 -15.42 18.91
C ILE A 77 -14.47 -13.91 19.20
N LEU A 78 -14.10 -13.48 20.39
CA LEU A 78 -14.19 -12.07 20.77
C LEU A 78 -12.92 -11.31 20.38
N ASP A 79 -13.07 -10.04 19.96
CA ASP A 79 -11.93 -9.14 19.81
C ASP A 79 -11.19 -9.01 21.16
N SER A 80 -9.87 -9.11 21.15
CA SER A 80 -9.04 -9.14 22.36
C SER A 80 -9.01 -7.83 23.15
N LYS A 81 -9.47 -6.72 22.57
CA LYS A 81 -9.40 -5.35 23.14
C LYS A 81 -10.78 -4.83 23.55
N THR A 82 -11.75 -4.96 22.66
CA THR A 82 -13.11 -4.41 22.85
C THR A 82 -14.14 -5.49 23.17
N TYR A 83 -13.74 -6.75 23.13
CA TYR A 83 -14.62 -7.91 23.37
C TYR A 83 -15.87 -7.95 22.49
N MET A 84 -15.84 -7.27 21.35
CA MET A 84 -16.90 -7.34 20.33
C MET A 84 -16.87 -8.70 19.63
N THR A 85 -18.05 -9.25 19.34
CA THR A 85 -18.19 -10.42 18.47
C THR A 85 -17.91 -10.01 17.00
N PRO A 86 -17.65 -10.96 16.08
CA PRO A 86 -17.53 -10.67 14.66
C PRO A 86 -18.76 -9.94 14.09
N GLU A 87 -19.97 -10.35 14.51
CA GLU A 87 -21.21 -9.72 14.05
C GLU A 87 -21.33 -8.27 14.53
N GLU A 88 -21.01 -8.00 15.82
CA GLU A 88 -21.03 -6.63 16.35
C GLU A 88 -20.01 -5.72 15.64
N GLN A 89 -18.84 -6.27 15.31
CA GLN A 89 -17.83 -5.54 14.53
C GLN A 89 -18.34 -5.26 13.10
N LEU A 90 -18.93 -6.24 12.42
CA LEU A 90 -19.50 -6.08 11.09
C LEU A 90 -20.60 -5.03 11.07
N ASP A 91 -21.53 -5.06 12.02
CA ASP A 91 -22.61 -4.07 12.10
C ASP A 91 -22.08 -2.66 12.30
N ALA A 92 -21.09 -2.46 13.17
CA ALA A 92 -20.42 -1.18 13.39
C ALA A 92 -19.66 -0.71 12.14
N ILE A 93 -18.96 -1.62 11.43
CA ILE A 93 -18.27 -1.32 10.17
C ILE A 93 -19.25 -0.86 9.10
N TYR A 94 -20.36 -1.62 8.88
CA TYR A 94 -21.34 -1.24 7.87
C TYR A 94 -22.00 0.10 8.20
N ALA A 95 -22.36 0.34 9.46
CA ALA A 95 -22.91 1.62 9.89
C ALA A 95 -21.93 2.77 9.57
N ARG A 96 -20.65 2.63 9.93
CA ARG A 96 -19.66 3.66 9.65
C ARG A 96 -19.41 3.86 8.16
N CYS A 97 -19.39 2.80 7.35
CA CYS A 97 -19.24 2.90 5.90
C CYS A 97 -20.44 3.61 5.25
N HIS A 98 -21.67 3.43 5.77
CA HIS A 98 -22.84 4.19 5.31
C HIS A 98 -22.77 5.69 5.59
N GLU A 99 -21.91 6.14 6.52
CA GLU A 99 -21.61 7.55 6.73
C GLU A 99 -20.48 8.05 5.83
N LEU A 100 -19.48 7.20 5.58
CA LEU A 100 -18.27 7.57 4.80
C LEU A 100 -18.53 7.64 3.29
N VAL A 101 -19.40 6.77 2.74
CA VAL A 101 -19.70 6.77 1.30
C VAL A 101 -20.39 8.07 0.84
N PRO A 102 -21.38 8.64 1.54
CA PRO A 102 -21.90 9.98 1.21
C PRO A 102 -20.87 11.10 1.32
N TYR A 103 -19.95 11.01 2.29
CA TYR A 103 -18.85 11.96 2.39
C TYR A 103 -17.88 11.87 1.20
N GLN A 104 -17.53 10.66 0.76
CA GLN A 104 -16.76 10.45 -0.48
C GLN A 104 -17.45 11.06 -1.69
N GLU A 105 -18.78 10.86 -1.82
CA GLU A 105 -19.56 11.41 -2.92
C GLU A 105 -19.54 12.94 -2.95
N MET A 106 -19.68 13.58 -1.80
CA MET A 106 -19.60 15.03 -1.67
C MET A 106 -18.24 15.55 -2.13
N VAL A 107 -17.15 14.97 -1.61
CA VAL A 107 -15.77 15.37 -1.96
C VAL A 107 -15.49 15.13 -3.44
N TYR A 108 -15.86 13.97 -3.99
CA TYR A 108 -15.68 13.66 -5.40
C TYR A 108 -16.36 14.69 -6.30
N ARG A 109 -17.62 15.01 -6.04
CA ARG A 109 -18.39 15.99 -6.82
C ARG A 109 -17.76 17.39 -6.76
N GLU A 110 -17.26 17.80 -5.61
CA GLU A 110 -16.54 19.06 -5.46
C GLU A 110 -15.29 19.08 -6.35
N VAL A 111 -14.45 18.05 -6.27
CA VAL A 111 -13.22 17.95 -7.06
C VAL A 111 -13.50 17.94 -8.56
N ILE A 112 -14.49 17.17 -9.03
CA ILE A 112 -14.85 17.12 -10.46
C ILE A 112 -15.39 18.47 -10.94
N ASN A 113 -16.21 19.16 -10.13
CA ASN A 113 -16.70 20.50 -10.46
C ASN A 113 -15.56 21.52 -10.54
N ASP A 114 -14.56 21.43 -9.66
CA ASP A 114 -13.41 22.33 -9.70
C ASP A 114 -12.49 22.01 -10.88
N LEU A 115 -12.29 20.74 -11.24
CA LEU A 115 -11.56 20.33 -12.46
C LEU A 115 -12.27 20.84 -13.73
N ALA A 116 -13.61 20.83 -13.75
CA ALA A 116 -14.37 21.38 -14.88
C ALA A 116 -14.13 22.89 -15.08
N LYS A 117 -13.95 23.67 -14.01
CA LYS A 117 -13.57 25.09 -14.09
C LYS A 117 -12.19 25.31 -14.70
N GLU A 118 -11.32 24.31 -14.55
CA GLU A 118 -9.96 24.28 -15.13
C GLU A 118 -9.93 23.64 -16.54
N GLY A 119 -11.09 23.39 -17.15
CA GLY A 119 -11.21 22.85 -18.50
C GLY A 119 -10.97 21.32 -18.59
N VAL A 120 -11.16 20.59 -17.49
CA VAL A 120 -11.07 19.12 -17.46
C VAL A 120 -12.47 18.56 -17.11
N HIS A 121 -13.16 18.02 -18.10
CA HIS A 121 -14.57 17.66 -18.01
C HIS A 121 -14.78 16.14 -18.07
N GLU A 122 -15.30 15.57 -16.98
CA GLU A 122 -15.90 14.24 -16.99
C GLU A 122 -17.35 14.36 -17.46
N LEU A 123 -17.65 13.83 -18.66
CA LEU A 123 -18.96 13.94 -19.28
C LEU A 123 -19.81 12.70 -19.04
N LEU A 124 -21.10 12.92 -18.88
CA LEU A 124 -22.13 11.87 -18.88
C LEU A 124 -22.82 11.82 -20.25
N PRO A 125 -23.52 10.73 -20.59
CA PRO A 125 -24.23 10.62 -21.87
C PRO A 125 -25.19 11.77 -22.18
N GLU A 126 -25.81 12.35 -21.16
CA GLU A 126 -26.73 13.48 -21.26
C GLU A 126 -26.05 14.84 -21.53
N ASP A 127 -24.74 14.93 -21.29
CA ASP A 127 -23.95 16.18 -21.47
C ASP A 127 -23.31 16.27 -22.85
N LEU A 128 -23.39 15.20 -23.66
CA LEU A 128 -22.71 15.12 -24.96
C LEU A 128 -23.39 15.98 -26.02
N ASN A 129 -22.60 16.75 -26.75
CA ASN A 129 -23.08 17.43 -27.97
C ASN A 129 -23.12 16.47 -29.18
N GLU A 130 -23.67 16.94 -30.31
CA GLU A 130 -23.87 16.11 -31.51
C GLU A 130 -22.56 15.53 -32.09
N GLU A 131 -21.46 16.30 -32.05
CA GLU A 131 -20.16 15.85 -32.55
C GLU A 131 -19.59 14.75 -31.61
N GLN A 132 -19.68 14.96 -30.31
CA GLN A 132 -19.24 13.98 -29.31
C GLN A 132 -20.08 12.69 -29.36
N VAL A 133 -21.38 12.80 -29.56
CA VAL A 133 -22.27 11.65 -29.74
C VAL A 133 -21.85 10.82 -30.97
N GLN A 134 -21.60 11.49 -32.11
CA GLN A 134 -21.18 10.77 -33.32
C GLN A 134 -19.80 10.11 -33.11
N TYR A 135 -18.85 10.86 -32.61
CA TYR A 135 -17.51 10.33 -32.27
C TYR A 135 -17.58 9.11 -31.34
N LEU A 136 -18.37 9.23 -30.25
CA LEU A 136 -18.51 8.15 -29.27
C LEU A 136 -19.15 6.90 -29.91
N ARG A 137 -20.16 7.03 -30.76
CA ARG A 137 -20.77 5.90 -31.47
C ARG A 137 -19.76 5.18 -32.36
N ASP A 138 -19.02 5.93 -33.19
CA ASP A 138 -17.99 5.36 -34.08
C ASP A 138 -16.88 4.68 -33.28
N TYR A 139 -16.43 5.31 -32.18
CA TYR A 139 -15.43 4.72 -31.28
C TYR A 139 -15.91 3.41 -30.63
N LEU A 140 -17.15 3.39 -30.12
CA LEU A 140 -17.72 2.22 -29.47
C LEU A 140 -17.92 1.07 -30.45
N GLU A 141 -18.41 1.34 -31.66
CA GLU A 141 -18.62 0.33 -32.70
C GLU A 141 -17.30 -0.36 -33.08
N MET A 142 -16.22 0.41 -33.21
CA MET A 142 -14.92 -0.14 -33.61
C MET A 142 -14.14 -0.78 -32.48
N ASN A 143 -14.18 -0.20 -31.28
CA ASN A 143 -13.22 -0.53 -30.22
C ASN A 143 -13.84 -1.24 -28.99
N VAL A 144 -15.16 -1.25 -28.84
CA VAL A 144 -15.82 -1.77 -27.64
C VAL A 144 -16.85 -2.85 -27.96
N VAL A 145 -17.78 -2.59 -28.88
CA VAL A 145 -18.88 -3.50 -29.22
C VAL A 145 -18.40 -4.92 -29.57
N PRO A 146 -17.30 -5.12 -30.32
CA PRO A 146 -16.82 -6.47 -30.65
C PRO A 146 -16.41 -7.31 -29.44
N PHE A 147 -16.12 -6.66 -28.30
CA PHE A 147 -15.69 -7.32 -27.07
C PHE A 147 -16.80 -7.46 -26.02
N LEU A 148 -18.00 -6.91 -26.30
CA LEU A 148 -19.12 -7.00 -25.37
C LEU A 148 -19.69 -8.40 -25.33
N SER A 149 -20.03 -8.87 -24.14
CA SER A 149 -20.67 -10.17 -23.91
C SER A 149 -21.96 -9.98 -23.09
N PRO A 150 -23.01 -9.37 -23.64
CA PRO A 150 -24.26 -9.15 -22.95
C PRO A 150 -24.98 -10.48 -22.67
N GLN A 151 -25.56 -10.61 -21.49
CA GLN A 151 -26.30 -11.78 -21.06
C GLN A 151 -27.69 -11.39 -20.57
N VAL A 152 -28.70 -12.22 -20.91
CA VAL A 152 -30.04 -12.07 -20.37
C VAL A 152 -30.24 -13.08 -19.25
N VAL A 153 -30.55 -12.59 -18.07
CA VAL A 153 -30.76 -13.37 -16.83
C VAL A 153 -32.20 -13.27 -16.37
N ASN A 154 -32.79 -14.40 -16.07
CA ASN A 154 -34.15 -14.51 -15.54
C ASN A 154 -34.30 -15.79 -14.70
N THR A 155 -35.51 -16.13 -14.29
CA THR A 155 -35.76 -17.38 -13.51
C THR A 155 -35.40 -18.67 -14.23
N ARG A 156 -35.23 -18.66 -15.56
CA ARG A 156 -34.91 -19.84 -16.37
C ARG A 156 -33.41 -19.97 -16.69
N HIS A 157 -32.69 -18.86 -16.64
CA HIS A 157 -31.24 -18.83 -16.92
C HIS A 157 -30.49 -18.72 -15.58
N PRO A 158 -29.40 -19.48 -15.41
CA PRO A 158 -28.61 -19.37 -14.20
C PRO A 158 -28.04 -17.96 -14.05
N PHE A 159 -27.99 -17.46 -12.81
CA PHE A 159 -27.35 -16.19 -12.52
C PHE A 159 -25.83 -16.36 -12.71
N PRO A 160 -25.17 -15.52 -13.51
CA PRO A 160 -23.73 -15.65 -13.73
C PRO A 160 -22.97 -15.32 -12.46
N HIS A 161 -21.77 -15.89 -12.34
CA HIS A 161 -20.84 -15.49 -11.29
C HIS A 161 -20.31 -14.09 -11.58
N LEU A 162 -20.73 -13.11 -10.78
CA LEU A 162 -20.17 -11.76 -10.86
C LEU A 162 -18.76 -11.77 -10.27
N ILE A 163 -17.79 -11.35 -11.05
CA ILE A 163 -16.37 -11.37 -10.69
C ILE A 163 -16.12 -10.24 -9.67
N ASN A 164 -15.24 -10.49 -8.71
CA ASN A 164 -14.87 -9.53 -7.68
C ASN A 164 -14.32 -8.23 -8.29
N GLY A 165 -14.91 -7.09 -7.91
CA GLY A 165 -14.48 -5.76 -8.33
C GLY A 165 -14.77 -5.41 -9.80
N GLU A 166 -15.30 -6.34 -10.62
CA GLU A 166 -15.71 -6.01 -11.99
C GLU A 166 -17.00 -5.18 -11.99
N ILE A 167 -17.06 -4.23 -12.89
CA ILE A 167 -18.24 -3.39 -13.14
C ILE A 167 -19.15 -4.05 -14.14
N TYR A 168 -20.45 -3.96 -13.90
CA TYR A 168 -21.50 -4.47 -14.78
C TYR A 168 -22.54 -3.38 -15.06
N VAL A 169 -22.92 -3.21 -16.31
CA VAL A 169 -24.15 -2.49 -16.64
C VAL A 169 -25.33 -3.46 -16.52
N VAL A 170 -26.28 -3.12 -15.64
CA VAL A 170 -27.48 -3.91 -15.36
C VAL A 170 -28.69 -3.21 -15.96
N VAL A 171 -29.44 -3.93 -16.77
CA VAL A 171 -30.58 -3.41 -17.51
C VAL A 171 -31.86 -4.16 -17.13
N ARG A 172 -32.87 -3.46 -16.66
CA ARG A 172 -34.20 -4.03 -16.42
C ARG A 172 -34.93 -4.17 -17.76
N LEU A 173 -35.08 -5.40 -18.23
CA LEU A 173 -35.69 -5.74 -19.51
C LEU A 173 -37.17 -6.13 -19.34
N LEU A 174 -38.00 -5.66 -20.24
CA LEU A 174 -39.41 -6.06 -20.37
C LEU A 174 -39.58 -6.63 -21.77
N GLN A 175 -40.34 -7.74 -21.91
CA GLN A 175 -40.69 -8.26 -23.21
C GLN A 175 -41.51 -7.23 -24.03
N GLN A 176 -41.15 -7.04 -25.27
CA GLN A 176 -41.95 -6.25 -26.18
C GLN A 176 -43.15 -7.09 -26.60
N ASP A 177 -44.36 -6.64 -26.26
CA ASP A 177 -45.62 -7.33 -26.65
C ASP A 177 -45.98 -7.10 -28.10
N ASN A 178 -45.10 -6.50 -28.92
CA ASN A 178 -45.41 -6.05 -30.28
C ASN A 178 -45.65 -7.20 -31.27
N HIS A 179 -45.16 -8.41 -30.97
CA HIS A 179 -45.34 -9.61 -31.82
C HIS A 179 -46.49 -10.52 -31.35
N LEU A 180 -47.14 -10.20 -30.25
CA LEU A 180 -48.23 -11.01 -29.69
C LEU A 180 -49.58 -10.59 -30.31
N THR A 181 -50.35 -11.57 -30.74
CA THR A 181 -51.73 -11.39 -31.17
C THR A 181 -52.58 -10.86 -29.99
N LYS A 182 -53.77 -10.26 -30.26
CA LYS A 182 -54.69 -9.82 -29.24
C LYS A 182 -55.06 -10.94 -28.24
N ALA A 183 -55.20 -12.19 -28.75
CA ALA A 183 -55.50 -13.36 -27.92
C ALA A 183 -54.34 -13.74 -26.99
N GLU A 184 -53.10 -13.73 -27.47
CA GLU A 184 -51.90 -14.03 -26.68
C GLU A 184 -51.68 -12.93 -25.59
N ARG A 185 -51.91 -11.66 -25.94
CA ARG A 185 -51.85 -10.56 -24.94
C ARG A 185 -52.88 -10.73 -23.83
N LYS A 186 -54.08 -11.19 -24.18
CA LYS A 186 -55.15 -11.46 -23.21
C LYS A 186 -54.79 -12.65 -22.32
N ALA A 187 -54.34 -13.75 -22.92
CA ALA A 187 -53.87 -14.95 -22.21
C ALA A 187 -52.68 -14.65 -21.27
N LEU A 188 -51.69 -13.86 -21.72
CA LEU A 188 -50.58 -13.41 -20.92
C LEU A 188 -50.99 -12.50 -19.76
N LYS A 189 -52.01 -11.64 -19.98
CA LYS A 189 -52.57 -10.76 -18.95
C LYS A 189 -53.32 -11.54 -17.88
N GLU A 190 -54.04 -12.60 -18.28
CA GLU A 190 -54.73 -13.51 -17.35
C GLU A 190 -53.74 -14.42 -16.61
N TYR A 191 -52.71 -14.95 -17.31
CA TYR A 191 -51.62 -15.71 -16.69
C TYR A 191 -50.84 -14.87 -15.65
N ARG A 192 -50.59 -13.58 -15.93
CA ARG A 192 -49.95 -12.64 -14.99
C ARG A 192 -50.87 -12.32 -13.78
N LYS A 193 -52.20 -12.42 -13.93
CA LYS A 193 -53.16 -12.25 -12.82
C LYS A 193 -53.30 -13.50 -11.96
N THR A 194 -53.11 -14.67 -12.50
CA THR A 194 -53.26 -15.94 -11.75
C THR A 194 -52.00 -16.35 -11.00
N LYS A 195 -50.85 -15.82 -11.35
CA LYS A 195 -49.62 -15.93 -10.54
C LYS A 195 -49.71 -15.03 -9.31
N ARG A 196 -50.34 -15.53 -8.25
CA ARG A 196 -50.28 -14.93 -6.94
C ARG A 196 -48.87 -14.91 -6.42
N SER A 197 -48.37 -13.71 -6.12
CA SER A 197 -47.35 -13.33 -5.14
C SER A 197 -46.29 -14.39 -4.78
N GLY A 198 -45.32 -14.54 -5.63
CA GLY A 198 -44.03 -15.12 -5.36
C GLY A 198 -43.08 -14.49 -6.36
N ALA A 199 -41.88 -14.17 -6.03
CA ALA A 199 -40.86 -13.43 -6.81
C ALA A 199 -41.26 -13.08 -8.24
N ARG A 200 -41.64 -11.82 -8.49
CA ARG A 200 -42.03 -11.34 -9.85
C ARG A 200 -40.89 -11.69 -10.80
N ASP A 201 -41.23 -12.25 -11.99
CA ASP A 201 -40.25 -12.60 -13.01
C ASP A 201 -39.43 -11.36 -13.41
N VAL A 202 -38.26 -11.23 -12.79
CA VAL A 202 -37.29 -10.18 -13.09
C VAL A 202 -36.42 -10.68 -14.23
N THR A 203 -36.43 -9.97 -15.38
CA THR A 203 -35.50 -10.21 -16.46
C THR A 203 -34.49 -9.08 -16.47
N LEU A 204 -33.21 -9.43 -16.35
CA LEU A 204 -32.09 -8.48 -16.39
C LEU A 204 -31.23 -8.74 -17.60
N GLY A 205 -30.75 -7.67 -18.25
CA GLY A 205 -29.58 -7.68 -19.07
C GLY A 205 -28.36 -7.39 -18.20
N LEU A 206 -27.29 -8.11 -18.37
CA LEU A 206 -25.99 -7.88 -17.73
C LEU A 206 -24.93 -7.71 -18.80
N ILE A 207 -24.15 -6.63 -18.71
CA ILE A 207 -23.02 -6.37 -19.62
C ILE A 207 -21.77 -6.18 -18.74
N PRO A 208 -20.83 -7.16 -18.70
CA PRO A 208 -19.55 -6.98 -18.04
C PRO A 208 -18.69 -5.98 -18.81
N MET A 209 -17.85 -5.21 -18.09
CA MET A 209 -16.88 -4.34 -18.74
C MET A 209 -15.84 -5.16 -19.49
N PRO A 210 -15.55 -4.86 -20.77
CA PRO A 210 -14.51 -5.54 -21.52
C PRO A 210 -13.12 -5.15 -21.02
N ARG A 211 -12.31 -6.13 -20.66
CA ARG A 211 -10.97 -5.93 -20.04
C ARG A 211 -9.96 -5.26 -20.98
N ASN A 212 -10.16 -5.40 -22.29
CA ASN A 212 -9.23 -4.91 -23.31
C ASN A 212 -9.58 -3.49 -23.80
N ALA A 213 -10.68 -2.89 -23.33
CA ALA A 213 -11.07 -1.53 -23.69
C ALA A 213 -10.44 -0.51 -22.73
N LYS A 214 -10.09 0.67 -23.25
CA LYS A 214 -9.66 1.79 -22.42
C LYS A 214 -10.79 2.25 -21.51
N ARG A 215 -10.49 2.48 -20.24
CA ARG A 215 -11.47 2.94 -19.26
C ARG A 215 -11.89 4.39 -19.47
N VAL A 216 -10.95 5.25 -19.84
CA VAL A 216 -11.17 6.66 -20.14
C VAL A 216 -11.20 6.82 -21.67
N ILE A 217 -12.29 7.32 -22.20
CA ILE A 217 -12.48 7.61 -23.61
C ILE A 217 -12.44 9.13 -23.75
N GLU A 218 -11.40 9.64 -24.41
CA GLU A 218 -11.26 11.05 -24.73
C GLU A 218 -12.26 11.44 -25.82
N LEU A 219 -12.87 12.62 -25.67
CA LEU A 219 -13.88 13.15 -26.57
C LEU A 219 -13.40 14.47 -27.19
N PRO A 220 -13.84 14.78 -28.43
CA PRO A 220 -13.49 16.06 -29.06
C PRO A 220 -14.11 17.24 -28.31
N GLY A 221 -13.50 18.42 -28.46
CA GLY A 221 -13.96 19.67 -27.88
C GLY A 221 -12.85 20.51 -27.30
N GLU A 222 -13.19 21.69 -26.76
CA GLU A 222 -12.26 22.56 -26.08
C GLU A 222 -11.89 22.00 -24.69
N GLY A 223 -10.61 22.04 -24.32
CA GLY A 223 -10.10 21.44 -23.08
C GLY A 223 -9.95 19.93 -23.15
N VAL A 224 -9.94 19.29 -22.00
CA VAL A 224 -9.88 17.83 -21.84
C VAL A 224 -11.28 17.32 -21.54
N ASN A 225 -11.89 16.65 -22.49
CA ASN A 225 -13.22 16.05 -22.35
C ASN A 225 -13.09 14.54 -22.36
N TYR A 226 -13.69 13.87 -21.40
CA TYR A 226 -13.68 12.40 -21.36
C TYR A 226 -14.97 11.83 -20.82
N ILE A 227 -15.24 10.59 -21.19
CA ILE A 227 -16.33 9.77 -20.63
C ILE A 227 -15.77 8.43 -20.15
N LEU A 228 -16.29 7.94 -19.03
CA LEU A 228 -15.91 6.61 -18.54
C LEU A 228 -16.62 5.51 -19.33
N LEU A 229 -15.93 4.41 -19.54
CA LEU A 229 -16.37 3.28 -20.37
C LEU A 229 -17.75 2.74 -19.95
N GLU A 230 -18.02 2.62 -18.63
CA GLU A 230 -19.32 2.17 -18.14
C GLU A 230 -20.46 3.10 -18.50
N ASN A 231 -20.23 4.42 -18.52
CA ASN A 231 -21.21 5.41 -18.95
C ASN A 231 -21.39 5.36 -20.48
N ALA A 232 -20.30 5.16 -21.22
CA ALA A 232 -20.32 5.00 -22.66
C ALA A 232 -21.07 3.73 -23.10
N ILE A 233 -20.91 2.61 -22.37
CA ILE A 233 -21.68 1.39 -22.63
C ILE A 233 -23.15 1.60 -22.25
N GLU A 234 -23.45 2.29 -21.14
CA GLU A 234 -24.83 2.63 -20.77
C GLU A 234 -25.55 3.41 -21.87
N PHE A 235 -24.84 4.31 -22.57
CA PHE A 235 -25.37 5.09 -23.70
C PHE A 235 -25.87 4.20 -24.86
N ILE A 236 -25.19 3.08 -25.17
CA ILE A 236 -25.57 2.19 -26.28
C ILE A 236 -26.43 0.99 -25.85
N VAL A 237 -26.84 0.91 -24.57
CA VAL A 237 -27.74 -0.15 -24.08
C VAL A 237 -29.00 -0.34 -24.93
N PRO A 238 -29.68 0.71 -25.46
CA PRO A 238 -30.83 0.56 -26.37
C PRO A 238 -30.50 -0.18 -27.64
N ASP A 239 -29.32 -0.02 -28.18
CA ASP A 239 -28.87 -0.67 -29.44
C ASP A 239 -28.55 -2.15 -29.17
N ILE A 240 -27.95 -2.47 -27.99
CA ILE A 240 -27.63 -3.85 -27.59
C ILE A 240 -28.87 -4.69 -27.30
N PHE A 241 -29.86 -4.13 -26.60
CA PHE A 241 -31.07 -4.83 -26.20
C PHE A 241 -32.32 -4.37 -27.01
N ASN A 242 -32.17 -4.10 -28.29
CA ASN A 242 -33.21 -3.56 -29.20
C ASN A 242 -34.46 -4.41 -29.24
N MET A 243 -34.38 -5.72 -28.94
CA MET A 243 -35.55 -6.64 -28.90
C MET A 243 -36.38 -6.52 -27.60
N TYR A 244 -35.90 -5.73 -26.63
CA TYR A 244 -36.55 -5.55 -25.33
C TYR A 244 -36.95 -4.09 -25.13
N ARG A 245 -38.00 -3.88 -24.33
CA ARG A 245 -38.29 -2.56 -23.77
C ARG A 245 -37.42 -2.37 -22.51
N ILE A 246 -36.52 -1.39 -22.51
CA ILE A 246 -35.70 -1.03 -21.37
C ILE A 246 -36.56 -0.23 -20.38
N LYS A 247 -36.53 -0.63 -19.12
CA LYS A 247 -37.23 0.07 -18.04
C LYS A 247 -36.27 0.95 -17.22
N HIS A 248 -35.14 0.43 -16.84
CA HIS A 248 -34.07 1.10 -16.08
C HIS A 248 -32.72 0.50 -16.44
N THR A 249 -31.70 1.33 -16.43
CA THR A 249 -30.30 0.93 -16.46
C THR A 249 -29.63 1.31 -15.15
N ASN A 250 -28.62 0.60 -14.73
CA ASN A 250 -27.78 0.93 -13.59
C ASN A 250 -26.38 0.31 -13.77
N ILE A 251 -25.41 0.80 -13.05
CA ILE A 251 -24.07 0.26 -13.00
C ILE A 251 -23.85 -0.32 -11.61
N ILE A 252 -23.38 -1.55 -11.53
CA ILE A 252 -23.12 -2.25 -10.26
C ILE A 252 -21.73 -2.85 -10.22
N ALA A 253 -21.22 -3.05 -9.00
CA ALA A 253 -20.04 -3.86 -8.72
C ALA A 253 -20.28 -4.70 -7.46
N VAL A 254 -19.60 -5.86 -7.39
CA VAL A 254 -19.68 -6.77 -6.25
C VAL A 254 -18.29 -6.95 -5.67
N THR A 255 -18.14 -6.70 -4.37
CA THR A 255 -16.92 -7.04 -3.64
C THR A 255 -17.10 -8.40 -2.96
N ARG A 256 -16.11 -9.27 -3.12
CA ARG A 256 -16.09 -10.61 -2.53
C ARG A 256 -14.99 -10.73 -1.48
N ASN A 257 -15.18 -11.62 -0.53
CA ASN A 257 -14.10 -12.07 0.34
C ASN A 257 -12.92 -12.56 -0.53
N ALA A 258 -11.69 -12.16 -0.20
CA ALA A 258 -10.47 -12.62 -0.84
C ALA A 258 -9.46 -13.17 0.18
N ASP A 259 -9.85 -13.30 1.44
CA ASP A 259 -9.01 -13.81 2.51
C ASP A 259 -9.21 -15.33 2.65
N ILE A 260 -8.29 -16.10 2.08
CA ILE A 260 -8.17 -17.53 2.35
C ILE A 260 -7.01 -17.68 3.32
N ASP A 261 -7.24 -18.36 4.44
CA ASP A 261 -6.13 -18.75 5.31
C ASP A 261 -5.33 -19.87 4.62
N VAL A 262 -4.14 -19.49 4.16
CA VAL A 262 -3.23 -20.37 3.43
C VAL A 262 -2.75 -21.51 4.31
N ILE A 263 -2.70 -21.30 5.64
CA ILE A 263 -2.22 -22.28 6.60
C ILE A 263 -3.20 -23.44 6.73
N GLU A 264 -4.50 -23.16 6.83
CA GLU A 264 -5.52 -24.24 6.90
C GLU A 264 -5.64 -25.06 5.61
N ALA A 265 -5.25 -24.47 4.47
CA ALA A 265 -5.30 -25.15 3.18
C ALA A 265 -4.03 -25.97 2.85
N ALA A 266 -2.93 -25.76 3.58
CA ALA A 266 -1.63 -26.39 3.31
C ALA A 266 -1.49 -27.80 3.91
N ASP A 267 -2.34 -28.18 4.89
CA ASP A 267 -2.21 -29.45 5.61
C ASP A 267 -2.52 -30.69 4.78
N GLU A 268 -2.87 -30.59 3.49
CA GLU A 268 -3.35 -31.75 2.72
C GLU A 268 -2.50 -32.16 1.50
N HIS A 269 -1.39 -31.46 1.12
CA HIS A 269 -0.74 -31.76 -0.17
C HIS A 269 0.79 -31.73 -0.17
N GLU A 270 1.39 -32.78 -0.75
CA GLU A 270 2.81 -32.88 -1.16
C GLU A 270 3.15 -32.10 -2.47
N GLU A 271 2.37 -31.11 -2.87
CA GLU A 271 2.59 -30.35 -4.11
C GLU A 271 3.67 -29.27 -3.95
N ASP A 272 4.34 -28.90 -5.05
CA ASP A 272 5.21 -27.72 -5.12
C ASP A 272 4.45 -26.51 -4.57
N TYR A 273 5.01 -25.83 -3.58
CA TYR A 273 4.40 -24.70 -2.89
C TYR A 273 3.92 -23.59 -3.84
N ARG A 274 4.55 -23.41 -4.99
CA ARG A 274 4.11 -22.49 -6.06
C ARG A 274 2.82 -22.92 -6.73
N GLU A 275 2.67 -24.21 -7.05
CA GLU A 275 1.42 -24.74 -7.64
C GLU A 275 0.27 -24.69 -6.63
N PHE A 276 0.54 -24.98 -5.38
CA PHE A 276 -0.40 -24.79 -4.28
C PHE A 276 -0.88 -23.33 -4.22
N MET A 277 0.03 -22.33 -4.24
CA MET A 277 -0.33 -20.92 -4.24
C MET A 277 -1.16 -20.51 -5.46
N LYS A 278 -0.84 -21.01 -6.66
CA LYS A 278 -1.66 -20.79 -7.87
C LYS A 278 -3.08 -21.33 -7.73
N ASN A 279 -3.24 -22.47 -7.08
CA ASN A 279 -4.55 -23.07 -6.83
C ASN A 279 -5.37 -22.26 -5.82
N ILE A 280 -4.75 -21.71 -4.78
CA ILE A 280 -5.38 -20.79 -3.84
C ILE A 280 -5.89 -19.54 -4.58
N LEU A 281 -5.09 -18.94 -5.44
CA LEU A 281 -5.50 -17.77 -6.22
C LEU A 281 -6.75 -18.03 -7.07
N LYS A 282 -6.87 -19.23 -7.66
CA LYS A 282 -8.08 -19.65 -8.40
C LYS A 282 -9.31 -19.79 -7.48
N ARG A 283 -9.13 -20.26 -6.24
CA ARG A 283 -10.23 -20.42 -5.26
C ARG A 283 -10.73 -19.05 -4.77
N ARG A 284 -9.85 -18.07 -4.53
CA ARG A 284 -10.21 -16.70 -4.08
C ARG A 284 -11.25 -16.04 -4.98
N ALA A 285 -11.20 -16.25 -6.28
CA ALA A 285 -12.14 -15.68 -7.24
C ALA A 285 -13.61 -16.10 -7.03
N ARG A 286 -13.88 -17.13 -6.23
CA ARG A 286 -15.20 -17.72 -6.02
C ARG A 286 -15.79 -17.52 -4.63
N LEU A 287 -15.13 -16.74 -3.77
CA LEU A 287 -15.55 -16.54 -2.39
C LEU A 287 -16.84 -15.70 -2.26
N VAL A 288 -17.39 -15.67 -1.06
CA VAL A 288 -18.71 -15.10 -0.75
C VAL A 288 -18.73 -13.59 -1.01
N PRO A 289 -19.79 -13.04 -1.62
CA PRO A 289 -20.00 -11.59 -1.69
C PRO A 289 -20.15 -10.98 -0.30
N VAL A 290 -19.56 -9.80 -0.10
CA VAL A 290 -19.62 -9.03 1.15
C VAL A 290 -20.18 -7.62 0.96
N ARG A 291 -20.25 -7.13 -0.30
CA ARG A 291 -20.78 -5.82 -0.62
C ARG A 291 -21.33 -5.78 -2.05
N LEU A 292 -22.43 -5.05 -2.23
CA LEU A 292 -22.98 -4.66 -3.53
C LEU A 292 -22.97 -3.13 -3.62
N GLU A 293 -22.34 -2.59 -4.66
CA GLU A 293 -22.34 -1.16 -4.96
C GLU A 293 -23.18 -0.89 -6.21
N SER A 294 -23.89 0.24 -6.24
CA SER A 294 -24.66 0.66 -7.40
C SER A 294 -24.60 2.18 -7.59
N LYS A 295 -24.50 2.61 -8.85
CA LYS A 295 -24.40 4.03 -9.21
C LYS A 295 -25.66 4.84 -8.87
N ARG A 296 -26.82 4.19 -8.93
CA ARG A 296 -28.14 4.77 -8.65
C ARG A 296 -28.95 3.81 -7.78
N PRO A 297 -29.97 4.31 -7.06
CA PRO A 297 -30.86 3.42 -6.32
C PRO A 297 -31.44 2.33 -7.22
N LEU A 298 -31.36 1.08 -6.78
CA LEU A 298 -31.99 -0.05 -7.44
C LEU A 298 -33.49 -0.02 -7.20
N SER A 299 -34.29 -0.34 -8.22
CA SER A 299 -35.73 -0.55 -7.97
C SER A 299 -35.93 -1.75 -7.04
N GLU A 300 -36.95 -1.70 -6.17
CA GLU A 300 -37.22 -2.72 -5.15
C GLU A 300 -37.06 -4.16 -5.67
N HIS A 301 -37.69 -4.46 -6.83
CA HIS A 301 -37.64 -5.81 -7.40
C HIS A 301 -36.26 -6.22 -7.93
N VAL A 302 -35.46 -5.27 -8.42
CA VAL A 302 -34.08 -5.54 -8.85
C VAL A 302 -33.18 -5.74 -7.63
N ALA A 303 -33.37 -4.93 -6.60
CA ALA A 303 -32.66 -5.05 -5.32
C ALA A 303 -32.93 -6.42 -4.67
N GLU A 304 -34.22 -6.77 -4.49
CA GLU A 304 -34.64 -8.09 -3.95
C GLU A 304 -34.02 -9.26 -4.75
N PHE A 305 -34.07 -9.16 -6.08
CA PHE A 305 -33.51 -10.21 -6.94
C PHE A 305 -32.00 -10.36 -6.78
N LEU A 306 -31.26 -9.24 -6.85
CA LEU A 306 -29.80 -9.25 -6.74
C LEU A 306 -29.34 -9.69 -5.34
N LEU A 307 -29.92 -9.13 -4.28
CA LEU A 307 -29.57 -9.47 -2.91
C LEU A 307 -29.84 -10.96 -2.61
N ALA A 308 -30.98 -11.49 -3.07
CA ALA A 308 -31.27 -12.92 -2.92
C ALA A 308 -30.29 -13.82 -3.70
N ARG A 309 -29.85 -13.41 -4.91
CA ARG A 309 -28.88 -14.18 -5.72
C ARG A 309 -27.44 -14.12 -5.19
N LEU A 310 -27.11 -13.01 -4.54
CA LEU A 310 -25.79 -12.77 -3.94
C LEU A 310 -25.71 -13.20 -2.47
N ASN A 311 -26.84 -13.59 -1.87
CA ASN A 311 -26.96 -13.88 -0.44
C ASN A 311 -26.51 -12.69 0.44
N LEU A 312 -26.96 -11.49 0.07
CA LEU A 312 -26.66 -10.24 0.78
C LEU A 312 -27.94 -9.67 1.43
N GLU A 313 -27.76 -8.88 2.47
CA GLU A 313 -28.79 -8.10 3.15
C GLU A 313 -28.75 -6.63 2.70
N PRO A 314 -29.81 -5.84 2.94
CA PRO A 314 -29.82 -4.41 2.56
C PRO A 314 -28.65 -3.59 3.13
N LYS A 315 -28.14 -3.92 4.32
CA LYS A 315 -26.99 -3.23 4.95
C LYS A 315 -25.68 -3.39 4.17
N HIS A 316 -25.59 -4.39 3.28
CA HIS A 316 -24.44 -4.66 2.42
C HIS A 316 -24.50 -3.89 1.08
N CYS A 317 -25.58 -3.10 0.85
CA CYS A 317 -25.82 -2.39 -0.40
C CYS A 317 -25.48 -0.90 -0.25
N TYR A 318 -24.63 -0.39 -1.12
CA TYR A 318 -24.21 1.01 -1.16
C TYR A 318 -24.60 1.66 -2.47
N VAL A 319 -25.19 2.85 -2.38
CA VAL A 319 -25.54 3.66 -3.54
C VAL A 319 -24.63 4.88 -3.54
N THR A 320 -23.95 5.15 -4.66
CA THR A 320 -23.05 6.29 -4.80
C THR A 320 -22.97 6.76 -6.24
N SER A 321 -22.91 8.06 -6.47
CA SER A 321 -22.67 8.63 -7.80
C SER A 321 -21.20 8.62 -8.20
N VAL A 322 -20.28 8.33 -7.26
CA VAL A 322 -18.85 8.13 -7.56
C VAL A 322 -18.70 6.94 -8.50
N PRO A 323 -17.82 6.98 -9.50
CA PRO A 323 -17.49 5.80 -10.31
C PRO A 323 -17.11 4.61 -9.43
N LEU A 324 -17.67 3.43 -9.73
CA LEU A 324 -17.47 2.24 -8.89
C LEU A 324 -16.03 1.67 -8.94
N ASP A 325 -15.20 2.25 -9.77
CA ASP A 325 -13.75 2.11 -9.77
C ASP A 325 -13.14 3.48 -10.10
N VAL A 326 -12.41 4.08 -9.17
CA VAL A 326 -11.81 5.42 -9.31
C VAL A 326 -10.33 5.34 -9.72
N SER A 327 -9.82 4.14 -10.04
CA SER A 327 -8.40 3.96 -10.38
C SER A 327 -7.94 4.76 -11.60
N TYR A 328 -8.85 5.17 -12.47
CA TYR A 328 -8.57 6.04 -13.63
C TYR A 328 -7.92 7.37 -13.23
N ALA A 329 -8.16 7.85 -12.01
CA ALA A 329 -7.62 9.11 -11.50
C ALA A 329 -6.08 9.14 -11.49
N PHE A 330 -5.42 7.97 -11.35
CA PHE A 330 -3.95 7.90 -11.38
C PHE A 330 -3.35 8.18 -12.76
N GLY A 331 -4.12 8.00 -13.83
CA GLY A 331 -3.69 8.31 -15.21
C GLY A 331 -4.15 9.68 -15.70
N LEU A 332 -4.98 10.41 -14.92
CA LEU A 332 -5.59 11.65 -15.41
C LEU A 332 -4.54 12.76 -15.64
N ALA A 333 -3.48 12.82 -14.83
CA ALA A 333 -2.41 13.78 -15.01
C ALA A 333 -1.75 13.70 -16.40
N ASP A 334 -1.66 12.50 -16.97
CA ASP A 334 -1.05 12.27 -18.29
C ASP A 334 -1.96 12.76 -19.45
N LEU A 335 -3.26 12.86 -19.20
CA LEU A 335 -4.25 13.36 -20.18
C LEU A 335 -4.39 14.88 -20.15
N VAL A 336 -3.98 15.54 -19.07
CA VAL A 336 -4.11 16.98 -18.89
C VAL A 336 -2.79 17.67 -19.29
N PRO A 337 -2.75 18.39 -20.41
CA PRO A 337 -1.55 19.12 -20.83
C PRO A 337 -1.07 20.06 -19.72
N ASP A 338 0.25 20.09 -19.51
CA ASP A 338 0.93 20.98 -18.56
C ASP A 338 0.31 20.95 -17.14
N SER A 339 -0.20 19.77 -16.72
CA SER A 339 -0.91 19.63 -15.43
C SER A 339 -0.08 20.05 -14.22
N PHE A 340 1.24 19.84 -14.28
CA PHE A 340 2.18 20.25 -13.24
C PHE A 340 2.41 21.77 -13.26
N GLU A 341 2.69 22.36 -14.43
CA GLU A 341 2.94 23.79 -14.62
C GLU A 341 1.70 24.63 -14.28
N ARG A 342 0.50 24.09 -14.53
CA ARG A 342 -0.79 24.69 -14.15
C ARG A 342 -1.10 24.57 -12.65
N GLY A 343 -0.29 23.86 -11.88
CA GLY A 343 -0.53 23.61 -10.47
C GLY A 343 -1.71 22.67 -10.17
N LEU A 344 -2.17 21.93 -11.17
CA LEU A 344 -3.27 20.96 -11.02
C LEU A 344 -2.79 19.63 -10.44
N TRP A 345 -1.50 19.35 -10.51
CA TRP A 345 -0.85 18.16 -10.03
C TRP A 345 0.49 18.49 -9.37
N SER A 346 0.80 17.83 -8.24
CA SER A 346 2.09 18.02 -7.54
C SER A 346 3.30 17.51 -8.33
N GLY A 347 3.07 16.75 -9.40
CA GLY A 347 4.13 16.11 -10.17
C GLY A 347 4.82 14.95 -9.44
N PRO A 348 5.68 14.20 -10.13
CA PRO A 348 6.46 13.13 -9.52
C PRO A 348 7.57 13.73 -8.65
N ILE A 349 7.84 13.07 -7.51
CA ILE A 349 9.03 13.40 -6.72
C ILE A 349 10.28 12.99 -7.51
N ARG A 350 11.26 13.89 -7.54
CA ARG A 350 12.59 13.64 -8.11
C ARG A 350 13.56 13.39 -6.95
N PRO A 351 13.85 12.12 -6.61
CA PRO A 351 14.76 11.83 -5.52
C PRO A 351 16.16 12.39 -5.80
N ALA A 352 16.78 12.97 -4.80
CA ALA A 352 18.15 13.45 -4.88
C ALA A 352 19.15 12.30 -4.71
N TRP A 353 20.33 12.41 -5.28
CA TRP A 353 21.42 11.47 -4.95
C TRP A 353 21.80 11.65 -3.48
N PRO A 354 22.03 10.55 -2.71
CA PRO A 354 22.38 10.69 -1.29
C PRO A 354 23.63 11.55 -1.10
N HIS A 355 23.53 12.59 -0.28
CA HIS A 355 24.63 13.52 -0.04
C HIS A 355 25.85 12.85 0.63
N SER A 356 25.62 11.76 1.37
CA SER A 356 26.66 10.95 2.04
C SER A 356 27.43 10.05 1.07
N LEU A 357 27.03 9.96 -0.20
CA LEU A 357 27.69 9.11 -1.21
C LEU A 357 28.22 9.94 -2.39
N ASP A 358 29.51 9.74 -2.74
CA ASP A 358 30.03 10.29 -3.98
C ASP A 358 29.51 9.48 -5.19
N ARG A 359 28.90 10.18 -6.13
CA ARG A 359 28.37 9.56 -7.35
C ARG A 359 29.44 9.11 -8.32
N LYS A 360 30.67 9.63 -8.23
CA LYS A 360 31.78 9.31 -9.16
C LYS A 360 32.53 8.08 -8.71
N ASP A 361 32.60 7.81 -7.40
CA ASP A 361 33.37 6.73 -6.80
C ASP A 361 32.54 5.46 -6.57
N LYS A 362 33.22 4.33 -6.38
CA LYS A 362 32.58 3.08 -5.99
C LYS A 362 31.89 3.24 -4.63
N ILE A 363 30.75 2.58 -4.44
CA ILE A 363 29.95 2.69 -3.21
C ILE A 363 30.53 1.82 -2.09
N ILE A 364 31.03 0.62 -2.40
CA ILE A 364 31.56 -0.32 -1.41
C ILE A 364 32.63 0.33 -0.53
N PRO A 365 33.72 0.96 -1.05
CA PRO A 365 34.73 1.60 -0.21
C PRO A 365 34.16 2.73 0.67
N GLN A 366 33.15 3.47 0.20
CA GLN A 366 32.54 4.55 0.97
C GLN A 366 31.72 4.01 2.16
N ILE A 367 31.16 2.80 2.05
CA ILE A 367 30.49 2.12 3.16
C ILE A 367 31.51 1.59 4.17
N GLU A 368 32.67 1.12 3.68
CA GLU A 368 33.76 0.65 4.54
C GLU A 368 34.35 1.79 5.40
N GLU A 369 34.29 3.03 4.91
CA GLU A 369 34.72 4.21 5.69
C GLU A 369 33.72 4.63 6.75
N SER A 370 32.42 4.57 6.45
CA SER A 370 31.36 4.94 7.41
C SER A 370 30.00 4.42 6.97
N ASP A 371 29.15 4.16 7.95
CA ASP A 371 27.76 3.76 7.73
C ASP A 371 27.00 4.78 6.92
N LYS A 372 26.04 4.32 6.10
CA LYS A 372 25.19 5.19 5.28
C LYS A 372 23.72 4.98 5.64
N LEU A 373 22.99 6.09 5.82
CA LEU A 373 21.54 6.08 5.98
C LEU A 373 20.93 6.76 4.77
N LEU A 374 20.15 6.02 3.97
CA LEU A 374 19.36 6.57 2.87
C LEU A 374 17.92 6.77 3.33
N ALA A 375 17.33 7.91 2.97
CA ALA A 375 15.95 8.29 3.34
C ALA A 375 15.07 8.39 2.09
N TYR A 376 14.27 7.37 1.80
CA TYR A 376 13.30 7.38 0.70
C TYR A 376 12.04 8.16 1.10
N PRO A 377 11.34 8.78 0.14
CA PRO A 377 11.62 8.98 -1.28
C PRO A 377 12.50 10.20 -1.58
N TYR A 378 13.05 10.84 -0.55
CA TYR A 378 13.84 12.04 -0.67
C TYR A 378 15.17 11.77 -1.40
N GLU A 379 15.78 10.61 -1.09
CA GLU A 379 17.01 10.13 -1.71
C GLU A 379 16.75 8.95 -2.65
N ASP A 380 17.61 8.80 -3.67
CA ASP A 380 17.40 7.90 -4.79
C ASP A 380 17.79 6.46 -4.44
N ILE A 381 16.87 5.51 -4.55
CA ILE A 381 17.11 4.07 -4.41
C ILE A 381 18.16 3.54 -5.41
N ASN A 382 18.43 4.29 -6.48
CA ASN A 382 19.48 3.92 -7.45
C ASN A 382 20.88 3.83 -6.81
N ALA A 383 21.12 4.46 -5.65
CA ALA A 383 22.34 4.26 -4.89
C ALA A 383 22.47 2.80 -4.39
N PHE A 384 21.40 2.22 -3.85
CA PHE A 384 21.39 0.81 -3.44
C PHE A 384 21.44 -0.15 -4.66
N ILE A 385 20.72 0.17 -5.73
CA ILE A 385 20.80 -0.63 -6.98
C ILE A 385 22.23 -0.62 -7.54
N ARG A 386 22.91 0.51 -7.46
CA ARG A 386 24.31 0.61 -7.87
C ARG A 386 25.22 -0.22 -6.98
N LEU A 387 25.03 -0.23 -5.66
CA LEU A 387 25.75 -1.11 -4.75
C LEU A 387 25.63 -2.59 -5.17
N LEU A 388 24.41 -3.04 -5.49
CA LEU A 388 24.19 -4.43 -5.97
C LEU A 388 24.90 -4.70 -7.31
N ARG A 389 24.90 -3.74 -8.24
CA ARG A 389 25.61 -3.87 -9.52
C ARG A 389 27.14 -3.86 -9.35
N GLU A 390 27.66 -3.08 -8.42
CA GLU A 390 29.08 -3.12 -8.06
C GLU A 390 29.43 -4.48 -7.46
N ALA A 391 28.63 -4.96 -6.50
CA ALA A 391 28.83 -6.27 -5.90
C ALA A 391 28.75 -7.43 -6.91
N ALA A 392 27.86 -7.33 -7.92
CA ALA A 392 27.75 -8.32 -8.99
C ALA A 392 29.03 -8.43 -9.84
N ASN A 393 29.81 -7.35 -9.97
CA ASN A 393 31.01 -7.27 -10.83
C ASN A 393 32.32 -7.28 -10.04
N ASP A 394 32.28 -7.10 -8.72
CA ASP A 394 33.48 -7.06 -7.88
C ASP A 394 34.04 -8.48 -7.70
N PRO A 395 35.33 -8.77 -8.07
CA PRO A 395 35.92 -10.10 -7.95
C PRO A 395 36.04 -10.58 -6.50
N ASP A 396 36.12 -9.68 -5.54
CA ASP A 396 36.23 -10.01 -4.12
C ASP A 396 34.88 -10.36 -3.47
N VAL A 397 33.74 -9.98 -4.08
CA VAL A 397 32.42 -10.40 -3.61
C VAL A 397 32.21 -11.88 -3.91
N LEU A 398 31.86 -12.64 -2.87
CA LEU A 398 31.65 -14.09 -2.90
C LEU A 398 30.17 -14.45 -2.94
N ALA A 399 29.35 -13.78 -2.11
CA ALA A 399 27.94 -14.09 -1.98
C ALA A 399 27.08 -12.85 -1.74
N ILE A 400 25.80 -12.94 -2.18
CA ILE A 400 24.77 -11.94 -1.88
C ILE A 400 23.53 -12.68 -1.38
N LYS A 401 23.05 -12.34 -0.19
CA LYS A 401 21.83 -12.90 0.38
C LYS A 401 20.80 -11.80 0.64
N ILE A 402 19.54 -12.00 0.26
CA ILE A 402 18.53 -10.95 0.32
C ILE A 402 17.12 -11.53 0.59
N THR A 403 16.28 -10.78 1.32
CA THR A 403 14.85 -11.08 1.49
C THR A 403 14.02 -10.28 0.49
N LEU A 404 13.07 -10.90 -0.19
CA LEU A 404 12.24 -10.30 -1.23
C LEU A 404 10.75 -10.51 -0.89
N TYR A 405 10.07 -9.44 -0.51
CA TYR A 405 8.66 -9.46 -0.13
C TYR A 405 7.72 -8.96 -1.24
N ARG A 406 8.05 -7.83 -1.86
CA ARG A 406 7.31 -7.19 -2.96
C ARG A 406 8.29 -6.60 -3.96
N LEU A 407 8.46 -7.24 -5.09
CA LEU A 407 9.26 -6.72 -6.20
C LEU A 407 8.39 -5.92 -7.18
N ALA A 408 8.98 -4.93 -7.83
CA ALA A 408 8.36 -4.32 -8.99
C ALA A 408 8.26 -5.35 -10.14
N SER A 409 7.27 -5.19 -11.02
CA SER A 409 7.14 -6.06 -12.21
C SER A 409 8.38 -6.00 -13.12
N ASN A 410 9.03 -4.82 -13.20
CA ASN A 410 10.32 -4.61 -13.84
C ASN A 410 11.30 -4.12 -12.75
N SER A 411 11.93 -5.04 -12.03
CA SER A 411 12.81 -4.72 -10.91
C SER A 411 14.27 -4.70 -11.31
N ALA A 412 14.91 -3.53 -11.23
CA ALA A 412 16.35 -3.38 -11.44
C ALA A 412 17.18 -4.04 -10.32
N ILE A 413 16.61 -4.18 -9.12
CA ILE A 413 17.19 -4.93 -8.01
C ILE A 413 17.25 -6.41 -8.37
N ALA A 414 16.16 -6.99 -8.86
CA ALA A 414 16.12 -8.39 -9.28
C ALA A 414 17.08 -8.67 -10.44
N GLU A 415 17.13 -7.80 -11.44
CA GLU A 415 18.08 -7.92 -12.55
C GLU A 415 19.56 -7.85 -12.09
N ALA A 416 19.88 -6.98 -11.11
CA ALA A 416 21.26 -6.90 -10.56
C ALA A 416 21.65 -8.19 -9.81
N LEU A 417 20.72 -8.82 -9.10
CA LEU A 417 20.96 -10.09 -8.40
C LEU A 417 21.11 -11.27 -9.36
N ILE A 418 20.31 -11.33 -10.42
CA ILE A 418 20.43 -12.30 -11.49
C ILE A 418 21.80 -12.16 -12.16
N ALA A 419 22.21 -10.94 -12.53
CA ALA A 419 23.54 -10.67 -13.09
C ALA A 419 24.68 -11.08 -12.14
N ALA A 420 24.51 -10.94 -10.83
CA ALA A 420 25.48 -11.41 -9.86
C ALA A 420 25.64 -12.95 -9.90
N ALA A 421 24.54 -13.70 -9.99
CA ALA A 421 24.58 -15.16 -10.11
C ALA A 421 25.24 -15.60 -11.44
N GLU A 422 24.88 -14.95 -12.55
CA GLU A 422 25.48 -15.20 -13.86
C GLU A 422 26.98 -14.88 -13.87
N ASN A 423 27.45 -13.92 -13.07
CA ASN A 423 28.87 -13.60 -12.85
C ASN A 423 29.56 -14.55 -11.83
N GLY A 424 28.89 -15.63 -11.40
CA GLY A 424 29.45 -16.68 -10.54
C GLY A 424 29.43 -16.37 -9.05
N LYS A 425 28.62 -15.37 -8.59
CA LYS A 425 28.41 -15.12 -7.16
C LYS A 425 27.39 -16.12 -6.59
N ASP A 426 27.54 -16.51 -5.32
CA ASP A 426 26.54 -17.30 -4.61
C ASP A 426 25.37 -16.40 -4.19
N VAL A 427 24.29 -16.39 -4.97
CA VAL A 427 23.12 -15.55 -4.69
C VAL A 427 22.03 -16.39 -4.02
N THR A 428 21.62 -15.99 -2.81
CA THR A 428 20.50 -16.59 -2.09
C THR A 428 19.38 -15.56 -1.93
N ALA A 429 18.23 -15.84 -2.50
CA ALA A 429 17.05 -14.98 -2.42
C ALA A 429 15.92 -15.68 -1.65
N LEU A 430 15.46 -15.06 -0.58
CA LEU A 430 14.27 -15.50 0.15
C LEU A 430 13.05 -14.78 -0.38
N PHE A 431 12.13 -15.52 -1.02
CA PHE A 431 10.87 -15.02 -1.55
C PHE A 431 9.72 -15.30 -0.60
N GLU A 432 8.97 -14.28 -0.21
CA GLU A 432 7.70 -14.45 0.51
C GLU A 432 6.54 -14.52 -0.51
N LEU A 433 6.06 -15.74 -0.80
CA LEU A 433 4.99 -15.96 -1.78
C LEU A 433 3.60 -15.56 -1.26
N ARG A 434 3.43 -15.37 0.05
CA ARG A 434 2.16 -14.95 0.68
C ARG A 434 2.02 -13.42 0.76
N ALA A 435 2.76 -12.67 -0.07
CA ALA A 435 2.58 -11.23 -0.21
C ALA A 435 1.27 -10.94 -0.94
N ARG A 436 0.20 -10.56 -0.21
CA ARG A 436 -1.15 -10.38 -0.76
C ARG A 436 -1.15 -9.47 -1.99
N PHE A 437 -1.82 -9.94 -3.06
CA PHE A 437 -1.96 -9.30 -4.37
C PHE A 437 -0.68 -9.21 -5.23
N ASP A 438 0.48 -9.65 -4.69
CA ASP A 438 1.75 -9.72 -5.43
C ASP A 438 2.22 -11.17 -5.64
N GLU A 439 1.39 -12.17 -5.27
CA GLU A 439 1.75 -13.58 -5.28
C GLU A 439 2.21 -14.04 -6.67
N SER A 440 1.47 -13.70 -7.72
CA SER A 440 1.81 -14.09 -9.10
C SER A 440 3.14 -13.48 -9.55
N ASN A 441 3.36 -12.18 -9.28
CA ASN A 441 4.60 -11.51 -9.62
C ASN A 441 5.82 -12.12 -8.89
N ASN A 442 5.66 -12.46 -7.60
CA ASN A 442 6.72 -13.10 -6.84
C ASN A 442 7.02 -14.52 -7.31
N ILE A 443 6.00 -15.29 -7.74
CA ILE A 443 6.17 -16.61 -8.36
C ILE A 443 6.98 -16.49 -9.66
N ASP A 444 6.63 -15.55 -10.54
CA ASP A 444 7.32 -15.36 -11.82
C ASP A 444 8.79 -14.97 -11.61
N TRP A 445 9.07 -14.04 -10.67
CA TRP A 445 10.45 -13.67 -10.33
C TRP A 445 11.22 -14.85 -9.73
N SER A 446 10.63 -15.64 -8.82
CA SER A 446 11.30 -16.79 -8.22
C SER A 446 11.78 -17.80 -9.26
N GLN A 447 10.95 -18.06 -10.29
CA GLN A 447 11.34 -18.93 -11.41
C GLN A 447 12.53 -18.38 -12.23
N ARG A 448 12.55 -17.06 -12.49
CA ARG A 448 13.68 -16.42 -13.19
C ARG A 448 14.97 -16.52 -12.38
N PHE A 449 14.90 -16.36 -11.04
CA PHE A 449 16.05 -16.51 -10.16
C PHE A 449 16.62 -17.94 -10.19
N GLU A 450 15.76 -18.95 -10.09
CA GLU A 450 16.17 -20.37 -10.20
C GLU A 450 16.85 -20.65 -11.55
N GLN A 451 16.26 -20.15 -12.66
CA GLN A 451 16.86 -20.31 -14.00
C GLN A 451 18.22 -19.65 -14.14
N ALA A 452 18.48 -18.56 -13.43
CA ALA A 452 19.79 -17.89 -13.39
C ALA A 452 20.80 -18.56 -12.44
N GLY A 453 20.42 -19.64 -11.75
CA GLY A 453 21.30 -20.37 -10.82
C GLY A 453 21.31 -19.81 -9.40
N CYS A 454 20.40 -18.90 -9.04
CA CYS A 454 20.26 -18.43 -7.66
C CYS A 454 19.64 -19.52 -6.77
N LYS A 455 20.03 -19.55 -5.50
CA LYS A 455 19.34 -20.34 -4.46
C LYS A 455 18.08 -19.59 -4.02
N VAL A 456 16.91 -20.22 -4.20
CA VAL A 456 15.62 -19.64 -3.80
C VAL A 456 15.13 -20.33 -2.54
N ILE A 457 14.72 -19.54 -1.53
CA ILE A 457 14.11 -19.99 -0.27
C ILE A 457 12.71 -19.39 -0.20
N TYR A 458 11.70 -20.17 0.20
CA TYR A 458 10.31 -19.72 0.30
C TYR A 458 9.86 -19.39 1.74
N GLY A 459 10.81 -19.20 2.64
CA GLY A 459 10.56 -18.85 4.04
C GLY A 459 10.03 -20.01 4.89
N PHE A 460 9.40 -19.67 6.00
CA PHE A 460 8.84 -20.63 6.97
C PHE A 460 7.40 -20.99 6.64
N HIS A 461 7.01 -22.23 6.98
CA HIS A 461 5.62 -22.64 6.94
C HIS A 461 4.74 -21.78 7.89
N ASP A 462 5.18 -21.63 9.15
CA ASP A 462 4.38 -21.02 10.22
C ASP A 462 4.53 -19.50 10.32
N TYR A 463 5.62 -18.94 9.82
CA TYR A 463 5.95 -17.52 9.94
C TYR A 463 6.09 -16.86 8.58
N LYS A 464 5.46 -15.72 8.44
CA LYS A 464 5.59 -14.88 7.24
C LYS A 464 6.84 -14.01 7.32
N VAL A 465 7.74 -14.09 6.35
CA VAL A 465 8.96 -13.29 6.34
C VAL A 465 8.65 -11.88 5.82
N HIS A 466 8.88 -10.88 6.67
CA HIS A 466 8.62 -9.47 6.33
C HIS A 466 9.82 -8.56 6.58
N SER A 467 10.94 -9.09 7.04
CA SER A 467 12.22 -8.40 7.20
C SER A 467 12.75 -7.90 5.84
N LYS A 468 13.54 -6.82 5.87
CA LYS A 468 14.24 -6.27 4.72
C LYS A 468 15.71 -6.21 5.06
N ILE A 469 16.43 -7.25 4.63
CA ILE A 469 17.85 -7.44 4.91
C ILE A 469 18.57 -7.95 3.65
N CYS A 470 19.71 -7.34 3.33
CA CYS A 470 20.60 -7.77 2.29
C CYS A 470 22.03 -7.85 2.87
N CYS A 471 22.69 -8.98 2.69
CA CYS A 471 24.07 -9.20 3.13
C CYS A 471 24.95 -9.56 1.94
N ILE A 472 25.96 -8.74 1.67
CA ILE A 472 27.02 -8.97 0.69
C ILE A 472 28.22 -9.45 1.46
N THR A 473 28.73 -10.65 1.14
CA THR A 473 29.94 -11.22 1.74
C THR A 473 31.08 -11.07 0.74
N LYS A 474 32.17 -10.48 1.16
CA LYS A 474 33.38 -10.30 0.33
C LYS A 474 34.63 -10.83 1.02
N ARG A 475 35.70 -11.01 0.25
CA ARG A 475 37.02 -11.33 0.78
C ARG A 475 37.72 -10.03 1.19
N GLY A 476 38.16 -9.97 2.43
CA GLY A 476 38.95 -8.87 2.94
C GLY A 476 40.40 -8.91 2.48
N ALA A 477 41.10 -7.81 2.65
CA ALA A 477 42.51 -7.68 2.27
C ALA A 477 43.47 -8.64 3.02
N ASP A 478 43.07 -9.04 4.23
CA ASP A 478 43.78 -10.04 5.06
C ASP A 478 43.41 -11.49 4.70
N GLY A 479 42.53 -11.73 3.73
CA GLY A 479 41.99 -13.02 3.36
C GLY A 479 40.84 -13.52 4.20
N GLY A 480 40.40 -12.75 5.21
CA GLY A 480 39.20 -12.99 6.00
C GLY A 480 37.91 -12.68 5.22
N LEU A 481 36.76 -12.82 5.90
CA LEU A 481 35.47 -12.45 5.35
C LEU A 481 35.02 -11.10 5.95
N GLU A 482 34.59 -10.22 5.06
CA GLU A 482 33.99 -8.93 5.37
C GLU A 482 32.56 -8.89 4.87
N TYR A 483 31.74 -8.02 5.46
CA TYR A 483 30.32 -7.95 5.18
C TYR A 483 29.92 -6.50 4.89
N ILE A 484 29.06 -6.34 3.87
CA ILE A 484 28.28 -5.12 3.69
C ILE A 484 26.82 -5.52 3.91
N THR A 485 26.21 -4.99 4.95
CA THR A 485 24.85 -5.34 5.32
C THR A 485 23.92 -4.13 5.17
N GLN A 486 22.85 -4.30 4.40
CA GLN A 486 21.79 -3.30 4.30
C GLN A 486 20.56 -3.79 5.07
N LEU A 487 20.00 -2.91 5.91
CA LEU A 487 18.80 -3.13 6.71
C LEU A 487 17.76 -2.06 6.35
N GLY A 488 16.53 -2.48 6.08
CA GLY A 488 15.49 -1.58 5.59
C GLY A 488 14.23 -1.58 6.43
N THR A 489 13.61 -0.40 6.61
CA THR A 489 12.25 -0.29 7.15
C THR A 489 11.19 -0.59 6.08
N GLY A 490 11.52 -0.39 4.80
CA GLY A 490 10.66 -0.55 3.63
C GLY A 490 11.10 -1.61 2.64
N ASN A 491 10.20 -1.98 1.73
CA ASN A 491 10.42 -3.05 0.75
C ASN A 491 11.44 -2.65 -0.34
N TYR A 492 12.07 -3.66 -0.95
CA TYR A 492 12.91 -3.52 -2.15
C TYR A 492 12.02 -3.37 -3.40
N ASN A 493 11.46 -2.16 -3.59
CA ASN A 493 10.56 -1.89 -4.69
C ASN A 493 10.73 -0.45 -5.19
N GLU A 494 11.18 -0.30 -6.43
CA GLU A 494 11.55 0.97 -7.05
C GLU A 494 10.36 1.94 -7.23
N LYS A 495 9.14 1.41 -7.29
CA LYS A 495 7.92 2.23 -7.39
C LYS A 495 7.53 2.79 -6.03
N THR A 496 7.46 1.92 -5.02
CA THR A 496 7.05 2.35 -3.67
C THR A 496 8.10 3.21 -2.99
N SER A 497 9.40 3.03 -3.29
CA SER A 497 10.47 3.89 -2.78
C SER A 497 10.39 5.35 -3.24
N ARG A 498 9.53 5.68 -4.22
CA ARG A 498 9.26 7.06 -4.67
C ARG A 498 8.06 7.70 -3.98
N LEU A 499 7.33 6.94 -3.15
CA LEU A 499 6.09 7.38 -2.53
C LEU A 499 6.08 7.18 -1.01
N TYR A 500 6.83 6.18 -0.50
CA TYR A 500 6.84 5.77 0.90
C TYR A 500 8.06 6.32 1.61
N THR A 501 7.86 6.91 2.80
CA THR A 501 8.98 7.33 3.64
C THR A 501 9.55 6.11 4.35
N ASP A 502 10.75 5.73 3.96
CA ASP A 502 11.48 4.59 4.54
C ASP A 502 12.96 4.90 4.69
N PHE A 503 13.62 4.15 5.57
CA PHE A 503 15.06 4.23 5.77
C PHE A 503 15.74 2.96 5.33
N SER A 504 16.92 3.12 4.72
CA SER A 504 17.83 2.07 4.30
C SER A 504 19.19 2.34 4.94
N TYR A 505 19.52 1.55 5.96
CA TYR A 505 20.80 1.64 6.67
C TYR A 505 21.77 0.64 6.09
N ILE A 506 22.97 1.08 5.73
CA ILE A 506 24.00 0.27 5.09
C ILE A 506 25.28 0.40 5.90
N THR A 507 25.82 -0.73 6.34
CA THR A 507 26.97 -0.78 7.25
C THR A 507 27.95 -1.88 6.88
N SER A 508 29.21 -1.69 7.24
CA SER A 508 30.26 -2.72 7.22
C SER A 508 30.53 -3.31 8.62
N ASP A 509 29.72 -2.99 9.63
CA ASP A 509 29.87 -3.55 10.98
C ASP A 509 29.88 -5.09 10.95
N PRO A 510 31.01 -5.73 11.38
CA PRO A 510 31.11 -7.18 11.37
C PRO A 510 30.14 -7.89 12.34
N ALA A 511 29.64 -7.23 13.40
CA ALA A 511 28.64 -7.82 14.30
C ALA A 511 27.29 -7.95 13.59
N ILE A 512 26.84 -6.87 12.92
CA ILE A 512 25.63 -6.88 12.11
C ILE A 512 25.78 -7.85 10.92
N GLY A 513 26.97 -7.92 10.31
CA GLY A 513 27.28 -8.88 9.22
C GLY A 513 27.13 -10.33 9.67
N ARG A 514 27.68 -10.70 10.84
CA ARG A 514 27.51 -12.04 11.42
C ARG A 514 26.05 -12.36 11.75
N ASP A 515 25.32 -11.41 12.33
CA ASP A 515 23.90 -11.56 12.61
C ASP A 515 23.10 -11.77 11.31
N ALA A 516 23.44 -11.07 10.22
CA ALA A 516 22.82 -11.25 8.93
C ALA A 516 23.09 -12.66 8.34
N VAL A 517 24.31 -13.18 8.49
CA VAL A 517 24.64 -14.56 8.10
C VAL A 517 23.83 -15.58 8.92
N GLU A 518 23.76 -15.39 10.25
CA GLU A 518 22.95 -16.23 11.14
C GLU A 518 21.47 -16.15 10.76
N PHE A 519 20.96 -14.96 10.43
CA PHE A 519 19.58 -14.77 9.97
C PHE A 519 19.29 -15.64 8.74
N PHE A 520 20.11 -15.56 7.68
CA PHE A 520 19.87 -16.37 6.48
C PHE A 520 20.11 -17.87 6.71
N THR A 521 20.97 -18.25 7.63
CA THR A 521 21.17 -19.66 8.04
C THR A 521 19.92 -20.19 8.72
N SER A 522 19.36 -19.43 9.66
CA SER A 522 18.11 -19.74 10.34
C SER A 522 16.94 -19.87 9.35
N MET A 523 16.86 -18.97 8.37
CA MET A 523 15.83 -19.05 7.31
C MET A 523 15.97 -20.29 6.45
N SER A 524 17.21 -20.68 6.11
CA SER A 524 17.50 -21.86 5.28
C SER A 524 17.21 -23.18 6.02
N LEU A 525 17.32 -23.19 7.35
CA LEU A 525 17.10 -24.35 8.20
C LEU A 525 15.67 -24.42 8.76
N GLU A 526 14.83 -23.42 8.44
CA GLU A 526 13.50 -23.25 9.03
C GLU A 526 13.51 -23.33 10.58
N SER A 527 14.55 -22.78 11.19
CA SER A 527 14.77 -22.80 12.63
C SER A 527 15.01 -21.39 13.17
N LEU A 528 14.19 -20.97 14.14
CA LEU A 528 14.35 -19.68 14.78
C LEU A 528 15.61 -19.68 15.67
N SER A 529 16.50 -18.70 15.48
CA SER A 529 17.70 -18.47 16.29
C SER A 529 17.47 -17.35 17.31
N THR A 530 18.17 -17.44 18.43
CA THR A 530 18.29 -16.36 19.45
C THR A 530 19.73 -15.86 19.58
N ALA A 531 20.63 -16.32 18.71
CA ALA A 531 22.07 -16.07 18.79
C ALA A 531 22.50 -14.69 18.23
N TYR A 532 21.55 -13.81 17.95
CA TYR A 532 21.84 -12.46 17.45
C TYR A 532 22.44 -11.58 18.54
N GLN A 533 23.50 -10.84 18.19
CA GLN A 533 24.22 -9.94 19.10
C GLN A 533 23.70 -8.50 19.04
N THR A 534 23.38 -8.02 17.84
CA THR A 534 23.00 -6.63 17.57
C THR A 534 21.56 -6.54 17.04
N LEU A 535 21.19 -7.46 16.14
CA LEU A 535 19.83 -7.50 15.61
C LEU A 535 18.85 -8.08 16.63
N ALA A 536 17.69 -7.47 16.78
CA ALA A 536 16.55 -8.12 17.40
C ALA A 536 15.62 -8.69 16.33
N VAL A 537 15.27 -9.98 16.44
CA VAL A 537 14.45 -10.68 15.47
C VAL A 537 13.14 -11.15 16.09
N ALA A 538 12.00 -10.79 15.46
CA ALA A 538 10.70 -11.34 15.84
C ALA A 538 10.55 -12.77 15.27
N PRO A 539 9.77 -13.66 15.95
CA PRO A 539 8.91 -13.39 17.10
C PRO A 539 9.61 -13.41 18.46
N LEU A 540 10.91 -13.75 18.54
CA LEU A 540 11.55 -14.07 19.81
C LEU A 540 12.08 -12.86 20.60
N GLN A 541 12.50 -11.77 19.95
CA GLN A 541 13.28 -10.73 20.62
C GLN A 541 12.67 -9.32 20.55
N ILE A 542 12.00 -8.91 19.47
CA ILE A 542 11.57 -7.50 19.29
C ILE A 542 10.60 -7.07 20.38
N LYS A 543 9.52 -7.83 20.62
CA LYS A 543 8.50 -7.50 21.62
C LYS A 543 9.08 -7.44 23.03
N GLN A 544 9.87 -8.44 23.39
CA GLN A 544 10.54 -8.52 24.68
C GLN A 544 11.52 -7.35 24.89
N GLY A 545 12.28 -7.00 23.85
CA GLY A 545 13.19 -5.86 23.87
C GLY A 545 12.45 -4.53 24.06
N ILE A 546 11.34 -4.32 23.35
CA ILE A 546 10.51 -3.12 23.52
C ILE A 546 9.98 -3.03 24.94
N ILE A 547 9.42 -4.12 25.49
CA ILE A 547 8.89 -4.16 26.86
C ILE A 547 10.00 -3.86 27.87
N ALA A 548 11.18 -4.48 27.73
CA ALA A 548 12.31 -4.24 28.63
C ALA A 548 12.79 -2.77 28.60
N HIS A 549 12.85 -2.15 27.42
CA HIS A 549 13.20 -0.73 27.32
C HIS A 549 12.11 0.18 27.91
N ILE A 550 10.82 -0.16 27.79
CA ILE A 550 9.75 0.59 28.46
C ILE A 550 9.89 0.45 29.99
N ASP A 551 10.19 -0.76 30.50
CA ASP A 551 10.44 -0.98 31.94
C ASP A 551 11.63 -0.15 32.47
N GLU A 552 12.69 0.01 31.66
CA GLU A 552 13.81 0.91 31.97
C GLU A 552 13.32 2.37 32.07
N GLN A 553 12.46 2.84 31.17
CA GLN A 553 11.91 4.21 31.26
C GLN A 553 10.98 4.38 32.46
N ILE A 554 10.21 3.37 32.82
CA ILE A 554 9.39 3.37 34.04
C ILE A 554 10.28 3.47 35.30
N ALA A 555 11.39 2.72 35.37
CA ALA A 555 12.33 2.79 36.44
C ALA A 555 12.99 4.19 36.53
N ASN A 556 13.42 4.75 35.40
CA ASN A 556 13.98 6.09 35.33
C ASN A 556 12.98 7.15 35.83
N ALA A 557 11.70 7.06 35.43
CA ALA A 557 10.67 7.97 35.93
C ALA A 557 10.49 7.90 37.45
N LYS A 558 10.46 6.70 38.04
CA LYS A 558 10.35 6.47 39.49
C LYS A 558 11.56 7.03 40.27
N GLU A 559 12.71 7.05 39.61
CA GLU A 559 13.94 7.61 40.17
C GLU A 559 14.12 9.11 39.90
N GLY A 560 13.18 9.75 39.20
CA GLY A 560 13.27 11.15 38.78
C GLY A 560 14.32 11.44 37.71
N LYS A 561 14.79 10.41 36.99
CA LYS A 561 15.72 10.52 35.86
C LYS A 561 15.00 10.92 34.58
N PRO A 562 15.72 11.53 33.63
CA PRO A 562 15.15 11.78 32.27
C PRO A 562 14.63 10.49 31.62
N CYS A 563 13.42 10.53 31.13
CA CYS A 563 12.76 9.39 30.51
C CYS A 563 11.77 9.84 29.42
N GLY A 564 11.38 8.95 28.51
CA GLY A 564 10.41 9.21 27.49
C GLY A 564 10.29 8.04 26.52
N LEU A 565 9.20 8.06 25.73
CA LEU A 565 8.95 7.07 24.68
C LEU A 565 8.56 7.81 23.40
N PHE A 566 9.12 7.35 22.30
CA PHE A 566 8.73 7.77 20.96
C PHE A 566 8.58 6.56 20.05
N PHE A 567 7.38 6.35 19.48
CA PHE A 567 7.16 5.27 18.52
C PHE A 567 6.55 5.81 17.22
N LYS A 568 7.28 5.71 16.11
CA LYS A 568 6.72 5.86 14.76
C LYS A 568 6.39 4.48 14.21
N THR A 569 5.15 4.24 13.84
CA THR A 569 4.67 2.96 13.32
C THR A 569 3.46 3.16 12.41
N ASN A 570 3.19 2.19 11.52
CA ASN A 570 1.96 2.27 10.73
C ASN A 570 0.72 1.90 11.56
N SER A 571 0.87 1.00 12.53
CA SER A 571 -0.24 0.57 13.38
C SER A 571 0.26 0.10 14.74
N ILE A 572 -0.53 0.41 15.78
CA ILE A 572 -0.34 -0.11 17.13
C ILE A 572 -1.59 -0.89 17.54
N THR A 573 -1.48 -2.22 17.65
CA THR A 573 -2.58 -3.13 17.98
C THR A 573 -2.17 -4.26 18.92
N ASP A 574 -0.90 -4.36 19.30
CA ASP A 574 -0.44 -5.37 20.24
C ASP A 574 -0.88 -4.98 21.66
N LYS A 575 -1.64 -5.88 22.29
CA LYS A 575 -2.24 -5.62 23.61
C LYS A 575 -1.19 -5.46 24.69
N ASP A 576 -0.17 -6.31 24.71
CA ASP A 576 0.86 -6.31 25.75
C ASP A 576 1.70 -5.01 25.68
N VAL A 577 2.03 -4.55 24.46
CA VAL A 577 2.73 -3.28 24.22
C VAL A 577 1.85 -2.11 24.64
N ILE A 578 0.54 -2.13 24.32
CA ILE A 578 -0.39 -1.06 24.73
C ILE A 578 -0.49 -0.99 26.25
N GLU A 579 -0.69 -2.13 26.94
CA GLU A 579 -0.78 -2.19 28.41
C GLU A 579 0.52 -1.70 29.07
N LYS A 580 1.67 -2.02 28.48
CA LYS A 580 2.97 -1.54 28.98
C LYS A 580 3.14 -0.03 28.78
N ILE A 581 2.65 0.57 27.68
CA ILE A 581 2.64 2.03 27.48
C ILE A 581 1.71 2.71 28.51
N VAL A 582 0.57 2.09 28.84
CA VAL A 582 -0.33 2.60 29.88
C VAL A 582 0.37 2.60 31.24
N GLU A 583 1.07 1.51 31.60
CA GLU A 583 1.87 1.44 32.82
C GLU A 583 2.95 2.55 32.87
N ALA A 584 3.62 2.78 31.73
CA ALA A 584 4.61 3.86 31.62
C ALA A 584 3.97 5.25 31.81
N SER A 585 2.78 5.49 31.21
CA SER A 585 2.03 6.73 31.39
C SER A 585 1.65 6.95 32.87
N GLN A 586 1.15 5.91 33.54
CA GLN A 586 0.81 5.95 34.97
C GLN A 586 2.03 6.21 35.86
N ALA A 587 3.22 5.79 35.45
CA ALA A 587 4.49 6.10 36.10
C ALA A 587 5.03 7.52 35.83
N GLY A 588 4.34 8.29 34.94
CA GLY A 588 4.76 9.66 34.59
C GLY A 588 5.65 9.76 33.35
N VAL A 589 5.88 8.66 32.63
CA VAL A 589 6.64 8.67 31.36
C VAL A 589 5.81 9.28 30.25
N LYS A 590 6.32 10.32 29.60
CA LYS A 590 5.70 10.91 28.41
C LYS A 590 5.92 10.02 27.20
N ALA A 591 4.86 9.64 26.50
CA ALA A 591 4.89 8.83 25.30
C ALA A 591 4.31 9.57 24.11
N THR A 592 5.08 9.75 23.03
CA THR A 592 4.60 10.26 21.75
C THR A 592 4.55 9.10 20.75
N LEU A 593 3.34 8.81 20.27
CA LEU A 593 3.08 7.74 19.31
C LEU A 593 2.70 8.35 17.96
N TRP A 594 3.60 8.27 16.97
CA TRP A 594 3.28 8.69 15.60
C TRP A 594 2.75 7.49 14.84
N VAL A 595 1.41 7.39 14.80
CA VAL A 595 0.68 6.28 14.18
C VAL A 595 -0.02 6.74 12.92
N ARG A 596 0.45 6.31 11.76
CA ARG A 596 -0.17 6.67 10.49
C ARG A 596 -1.61 6.13 10.37
N GLY A 597 -1.83 4.86 10.67
CA GLY A 597 -3.07 4.12 10.40
C GLY A 597 -3.83 3.78 11.68
N ILE A 598 -3.76 2.52 12.10
CA ILE A 598 -4.55 1.95 13.21
C ILE A 598 -3.90 2.27 14.55
N SER A 599 -4.64 2.95 15.42
CA SER A 599 -4.31 3.04 16.83
C SER A 599 -5.37 2.32 17.66
N CYS A 600 -4.99 1.26 18.37
CA CYS A 600 -5.89 0.64 19.36
C CYS A 600 -5.74 1.22 20.75
N ILE A 601 -4.77 2.11 21.00
CA ILE A 601 -4.66 2.91 22.23
C ILE A 601 -5.36 4.26 22.04
N VAL A 602 -6.13 4.68 23.02
CA VAL A 602 -6.81 5.98 23.12
C VAL A 602 -6.02 6.87 24.07
N PRO A 603 -5.51 8.04 23.63
CA PRO A 603 -4.76 8.96 24.47
C PRO A 603 -5.66 9.80 25.38
N GLY A 604 -5.11 10.41 26.44
CA GLY A 604 -5.77 11.39 27.28
C GLY A 604 -6.91 10.82 28.15
N VAL A 605 -6.93 9.52 28.39
CA VAL A 605 -7.89 8.86 29.30
C VAL A 605 -7.37 9.00 30.72
N GLU A 606 -8.14 9.70 31.58
CA GLU A 606 -7.80 10.02 32.95
C GLU A 606 -7.41 8.76 33.78
N GLY A 607 -6.26 8.82 34.45
CA GLY A 607 -5.71 7.74 35.22
C GLY A 607 -5.05 6.61 34.46
N TYR A 608 -5.07 6.66 33.12
CA TYR A 608 -4.47 5.62 32.26
C TYR A 608 -3.47 6.20 31.24
N THR A 609 -3.91 7.06 30.38
CA THR A 609 -3.11 7.55 29.24
C THR A 609 -2.93 9.06 29.25
N ASP A 610 -2.89 9.69 30.45
CA ASP A 610 -2.71 11.13 30.64
C ASP A 610 -1.42 11.66 29.99
N ASN A 611 -0.38 10.83 29.95
CA ASN A 611 0.94 11.17 29.41
C ASN A 611 1.17 10.60 27.99
N VAL A 612 0.13 10.10 27.34
CA VAL A 612 0.21 9.56 25.98
C VAL A 612 -0.34 10.57 24.99
N ARG A 613 0.44 10.86 23.97
CA ARG A 613 0.04 11.65 22.78
C ARG A 613 0.10 10.77 21.54
N VAL A 614 -0.98 10.69 20.78
CA VAL A 614 -1.03 9.95 19.51
C VAL A 614 -1.20 10.94 18.37
N VAL A 615 -0.24 10.97 17.44
CA VAL A 615 -0.23 11.84 16.27
C VAL A 615 -0.24 11.05 14.97
N SER A 616 -0.69 11.68 13.90
CA SER A 616 -0.74 11.09 12.56
C SER A 616 -0.46 12.15 11.50
N ILE A 617 0.37 11.82 10.52
CA ILE A 617 0.58 12.60 9.31
C ILE A 617 0.09 11.75 8.13
N VAL A 618 -0.88 12.28 7.39
CA VAL A 618 -1.33 11.77 6.10
C VAL A 618 -1.16 12.89 5.09
N GLY A 619 -0.35 12.68 4.08
CA GLY A 619 0.00 13.70 3.09
C GLY A 619 0.41 13.08 1.76
N ARG A 620 1.15 13.84 0.97
CA ARG A 620 1.65 13.44 -0.36
C ARG A 620 2.49 12.16 -0.29
N LEU A 621 3.30 12.00 0.76
CA LEU A 621 4.11 10.81 1.02
C LEU A 621 3.42 9.91 2.04
N LEU A 622 3.53 8.61 1.84
CA LEU A 622 3.03 7.64 2.78
C LEU A 622 4.06 7.40 3.88
N GLU A 623 3.76 7.85 5.10
CA GLU A 623 4.59 7.63 6.29
C GLU A 623 4.64 6.13 6.62
N HIS A 624 5.79 5.49 6.35
CA HIS A 624 5.89 4.03 6.40
C HIS A 624 7.01 3.51 7.31
N SER A 625 8.07 4.28 7.53
CA SER A 625 9.18 3.87 8.40
C SER A 625 8.76 3.58 9.83
N ARG A 626 9.50 2.70 10.51
CA ARG A 626 9.31 2.36 11.91
C ARG A 626 10.54 2.78 12.70
N ILE A 627 10.29 3.59 13.74
CA ILE A 627 11.31 4.12 14.64
C ILE A 627 10.84 3.89 16.06
N TYR A 628 11.71 3.31 16.89
CA TYR A 628 11.46 3.14 18.32
C TYR A 628 12.52 3.91 19.08
N GLY A 629 12.08 4.85 19.91
CA GLY A 629 12.92 5.74 20.71
C GLY A 629 12.63 5.60 22.20
N PHE A 630 13.69 5.47 23.00
CA PHE A 630 13.64 5.31 24.45
C PHE A 630 14.56 6.33 25.11
N GLY A 631 14.01 7.17 25.98
CA GLY A 631 14.68 8.31 26.61
C GLY A 631 14.03 9.65 26.27
N PRO A 632 14.57 10.77 26.73
CA PRO A 632 14.08 12.09 26.38
C PRO A 632 14.26 12.39 24.91
N MET A 633 13.39 13.24 24.33
CA MET A 633 13.26 13.46 22.90
C MET A 633 14.58 13.87 22.19
N ASP A 634 15.43 14.60 22.87
CA ASP A 634 16.73 15.10 22.40
C ASP A 634 17.90 14.14 22.65
N ASP A 635 17.66 13.05 23.37
CA ASP A 635 18.70 12.09 23.79
C ASP A 635 18.21 10.64 23.79
N MET A 636 17.38 10.26 22.83
CA MET A 636 16.80 8.93 22.74
C MET A 636 17.82 7.87 22.29
N LYS A 637 17.74 6.66 22.85
CA LYS A 637 18.25 5.44 22.24
C LYS A 637 17.31 5.04 21.11
N LEU A 638 17.79 5.00 19.88
CA LEU A 638 16.99 4.76 18.70
C LEU A 638 17.17 3.37 18.12
N TYR A 639 16.07 2.79 17.68
CA TYR A 639 16.01 1.59 16.85
C TYR A 639 15.21 1.88 15.58
N LEU A 640 15.67 1.38 14.44
CA LEU A 640 14.88 1.24 13.23
C LEU A 640 14.37 -0.20 13.12
N SER A 641 13.21 -0.39 12.48
CA SER A 641 12.61 -1.72 12.39
C SER A 641 11.79 -1.92 11.09
N SER A 642 11.65 -3.17 10.69
CA SER A 642 10.65 -3.59 9.70
C SER A 642 9.27 -3.86 10.30
N ALA A 643 9.16 -3.97 11.64
CA ALA A 643 7.96 -4.34 12.36
C ALA A 643 7.08 -3.15 12.72
N ASP A 644 5.76 -3.31 12.57
CA ASP A 644 4.78 -2.47 13.25
C ASP A 644 4.48 -3.03 14.65
N LEU A 645 3.95 -2.20 15.57
CA LEU A 645 3.54 -2.60 16.91
C LEU A 645 2.21 -3.38 16.89
N MET A 646 2.20 -4.46 16.11
CA MET A 646 1.02 -5.31 15.90
C MET A 646 1.30 -6.74 16.34
N THR A 647 0.34 -7.39 16.98
CA THR A 647 0.46 -8.79 17.44
C THR A 647 0.95 -9.72 16.33
N ARG A 648 0.41 -9.59 15.11
CA ARG A 648 0.88 -10.41 13.98
C ARG A 648 2.33 -10.17 13.59
N ASN A 649 2.86 -8.94 13.75
CA ASN A 649 4.28 -8.64 13.47
C ASN A 649 5.17 -9.18 14.58
N MET A 650 4.70 -9.08 15.83
CA MET A 650 5.45 -9.51 17.00
C MET A 650 5.48 -11.03 17.18
N ASP A 651 4.38 -11.73 16.85
CA ASP A 651 4.19 -13.14 17.20
C ASP A 651 4.10 -14.09 15.99
N LYS A 652 3.82 -13.59 14.76
CA LYS A 652 3.51 -14.40 13.57
C LYS A 652 4.32 -14.03 12.33
N ARG A 653 5.33 -13.18 12.48
CA ARG A 653 6.20 -12.77 11.38
C ARG A 653 7.67 -12.80 11.78
N ILE A 654 8.52 -12.96 10.77
CA ILE A 654 9.95 -12.71 10.89
C ILE A 654 10.20 -11.26 10.51
N GLU A 655 10.55 -10.46 11.50
CA GLU A 655 10.85 -9.04 11.38
C GLU A 655 12.23 -8.76 12.00
N ILE A 656 12.83 -7.63 11.67
CA ILE A 656 14.11 -7.19 12.24
C ILE A 656 13.98 -5.80 12.86
N ALA A 657 14.76 -5.57 13.92
CA ALA A 657 15.03 -4.26 14.48
C ALA A 657 16.53 -4.16 14.79
N TRP A 658 17.09 -2.97 14.63
CA TRP A 658 18.52 -2.70 14.89
C TRP A 658 18.71 -1.34 15.55
N PRO A 659 19.69 -1.22 16.47
CA PRO A 659 20.00 0.04 17.10
C PRO A 659 20.77 0.96 16.14
N LEU A 660 20.62 2.26 16.34
CA LEU A 660 21.54 3.25 15.78
C LEU A 660 22.53 3.69 16.87
N GLU A 661 23.80 3.77 16.52
CA GLU A 661 24.81 4.25 17.42
C GLU A 661 24.54 5.72 17.78
N LYS A 662 24.47 6.02 19.08
CA LYS A 662 24.16 7.36 19.55
C LYS A 662 25.24 8.34 19.14
N GLY A 663 24.85 9.49 18.55
CA GLY A 663 25.75 10.51 18.02
C GLY A 663 26.34 10.18 16.64
N SER A 664 25.99 9.03 16.02
CA SER A 664 26.31 8.78 14.61
C SER A 664 25.51 9.69 13.70
N GLU A 665 25.99 9.91 12.46
CA GLU A 665 25.27 10.65 11.43
C GLU A 665 23.84 10.10 11.23
N ALA A 666 23.71 8.76 11.20
CA ALA A 666 22.42 8.09 11.05
C ALA A 666 21.46 8.42 12.20
N HIS A 667 21.96 8.40 13.45
CA HIS A 667 21.18 8.74 14.64
C HIS A 667 20.71 10.21 14.59
N GLU A 668 21.61 11.15 14.31
CA GLU A 668 21.29 12.58 14.23
C GLU A 668 20.30 12.89 13.12
N ARG A 669 20.42 12.24 11.96
CA ARG A 669 19.47 12.38 10.85
C ARG A 669 18.06 11.92 11.24
N ILE A 670 17.93 10.84 12.00
CA ILE A 670 16.62 10.37 12.49
C ILE A 670 16.03 11.33 13.51
N ILE A 671 16.83 11.84 14.46
CA ILE A 671 16.38 12.87 15.43
C ILE A 671 15.90 14.13 14.69
N ASN A 672 16.65 14.60 13.69
CA ASN A 672 16.27 15.76 12.90
C ASN A 672 14.96 15.50 12.11
N TYR A 673 14.82 14.33 11.47
CA TYR A 673 13.58 13.94 10.78
C TYR A 673 12.37 13.95 11.73
N ILE A 674 12.50 13.42 12.93
CA ILE A 674 11.44 13.44 13.95
C ILE A 674 11.10 14.89 14.32
N ASN A 675 12.10 15.71 14.65
CA ASN A 675 11.91 17.10 15.08
C ASN A 675 11.24 17.96 13.99
N ILE A 676 11.62 17.78 12.72
CA ILE A 676 10.99 18.47 11.59
C ILE A 676 9.53 18.02 11.46
N SER A 677 9.28 16.72 11.49
CA SER A 677 7.93 16.17 11.31
C SER A 677 6.98 16.57 12.45
N MET A 678 7.46 16.65 13.68
CA MET A 678 6.63 17.05 14.83
C MET A 678 6.31 18.56 14.84
N LYS A 679 6.96 19.37 14.02
CA LYS A 679 6.64 20.80 13.80
C LYS A 679 5.59 21.03 12.72
N ASP A 680 5.13 19.98 12.01
CA ASP A 680 4.15 20.12 10.93
C ASP A 680 2.86 20.75 11.45
N THR A 681 2.47 21.88 10.85
CA THR A 681 1.23 22.59 11.22
C THR A 681 0.09 22.37 10.22
N VAL A 682 0.39 21.77 9.07
CA VAL A 682 -0.56 21.57 7.96
C VAL A 682 -1.20 20.19 7.98
N LYS A 683 -0.38 19.14 8.12
CA LYS A 683 -0.81 17.74 7.97
C LYS A 683 -0.84 16.96 9.29
N LEU A 684 -0.17 17.43 10.33
CA LEU A 684 -0.18 16.77 11.64
C LEU A 684 -1.59 16.83 12.25
N ARG A 685 -2.05 15.70 12.78
CA ARG A 685 -3.33 15.57 13.50
C ARG A 685 -3.12 14.76 14.76
N GLU A 686 -3.89 15.06 15.78
CA GLU A 686 -3.91 14.30 17.05
C GLU A 686 -5.18 13.50 17.21
N LEU A 687 -5.04 12.27 17.70
CA LEU A 687 -6.17 11.46 18.16
C LEU A 687 -6.65 12.01 19.51
N LEU A 688 -7.96 12.16 19.65
CA LEU A 688 -8.62 12.68 20.85
C LEU A 688 -9.26 11.54 21.67
N PRO A 689 -9.57 11.78 22.97
CA PRO A 689 -10.20 10.77 23.82
C PRO A 689 -11.56 10.25 23.33
N ASP A 690 -12.25 11.02 22.47
CA ASP A 690 -13.52 10.64 21.85
C ASP A 690 -13.32 9.83 20.54
N HIS A 691 -12.12 9.37 20.26
CA HIS A 691 -11.69 8.60 19.07
C HIS A 691 -11.66 9.42 17.77
N SER A 692 -11.98 10.71 17.81
CA SER A 692 -11.85 11.60 16.65
C SER A 692 -10.41 12.10 16.49
N TYR A 693 -10.13 12.68 15.33
CA TYR A 693 -8.83 13.37 15.09
C TYR A 693 -9.07 14.86 14.94
N THR A 694 -8.11 15.67 15.41
CA THR A 694 -8.10 17.10 15.16
C THR A 694 -8.24 17.41 13.67
N LYS A 695 -8.78 18.57 13.32
CA LYS A 695 -8.92 19.00 11.91
C LYS A 695 -7.53 19.26 11.29
N LEU A 696 -7.44 19.22 9.96
CA LEU A 696 -6.25 19.68 9.24
C LEU A 696 -5.98 21.14 9.61
N GLY A 697 -4.70 21.50 9.75
CA GLY A 697 -4.29 22.85 10.12
C GLY A 697 -4.59 23.23 11.58
N ALA A 698 -4.99 22.29 12.45
CA ALA A 698 -5.33 22.58 13.85
C ALA A 698 -4.16 23.18 14.65
N PHE A 699 -2.92 22.98 14.21
CA PHE A 699 -1.71 23.51 14.84
C PHE A 699 -1.18 24.77 14.18
N GLN A 700 -1.84 25.25 13.12
CA GLN A 700 -1.50 26.51 12.47
C GLN A 700 -1.94 27.67 13.34
N LYS A 701 -1.00 28.54 13.72
CA LYS A 701 -1.29 29.76 14.46
C LYS A 701 -1.46 30.94 13.50
N GLU A 702 -2.31 31.88 13.92
CA GLU A 702 -2.54 33.11 13.15
C GLU A 702 -1.25 33.93 13.05
N GLY A 703 -0.87 34.29 11.82
CA GLY A 703 0.36 35.06 11.54
C GLY A 703 1.65 34.24 11.44
N GLU A 704 1.62 32.92 11.66
CA GLU A 704 2.75 32.04 11.39
C GLU A 704 2.64 31.44 9.98
N GLU A 705 3.77 31.26 9.29
CA GLU A 705 3.83 30.60 7.99
C GLU A 705 3.42 29.11 8.14
N PRO A 706 2.55 28.57 7.26
CA PRO A 706 2.21 27.15 7.28
C PRO A 706 3.44 26.27 7.03
N PHE A 707 3.65 25.28 7.88
CA PHE A 707 4.79 24.38 7.79
C PHE A 707 4.34 22.97 7.44
N ASN A 708 4.64 22.52 6.22
CA ASN A 708 4.45 21.16 5.74
C ASN A 708 5.80 20.41 5.79
N SER A 709 5.93 19.48 6.69
CA SER A 709 7.18 18.77 6.94
C SER A 709 7.67 17.94 5.75
N GLN A 710 6.76 17.32 4.98
CA GLN A 710 7.11 16.52 3.81
C GLN A 710 7.66 17.39 2.68
N GLU A 711 7.02 18.50 2.38
CA GLU A 711 7.49 19.44 1.36
C GLU A 711 8.80 20.14 1.77
N TYR A 712 8.97 20.41 3.06
CA TYR A 712 10.22 20.93 3.59
C TYR A 712 11.37 19.95 3.39
N LEU A 713 11.17 18.67 3.78
CA LEU A 713 12.19 17.62 3.66
C LEU A 713 12.57 17.34 2.19
N ILE A 714 11.61 17.37 1.26
CA ILE A 714 11.90 17.25 -0.18
C ILE A 714 12.89 18.34 -0.63
N LYS A 715 12.65 19.59 -0.23
CA LYS A 715 13.48 20.73 -0.62
C LYS A 715 14.83 20.73 0.09
N GLU A 716 14.84 20.45 1.38
CA GLU A 716 16.07 20.43 2.20
C GLU A 716 17.05 19.37 1.73
N ILE A 717 16.59 18.13 1.54
CA ILE A 717 17.45 17.03 1.11
C ILE A 717 17.95 17.23 -0.32
N ALA A 718 17.14 17.77 -1.23
CA ALA A 718 17.59 18.14 -2.56
C ALA A 718 18.71 19.18 -2.52
N LYS A 719 18.55 20.21 -1.67
CA LYS A 719 19.58 21.25 -1.47
C LYS A 719 20.87 20.68 -0.88
N LEU A 720 20.77 19.85 0.15
CA LEU A 720 21.96 19.18 0.75
C LEU A 720 22.74 18.36 -0.29
N SER A 721 22.03 17.65 -1.16
CA SER A 721 22.66 16.92 -2.26
C SER A 721 23.38 17.83 -3.25
N GLU A 722 22.78 18.94 -3.66
CA GLU A 722 23.39 19.94 -4.56
C GLU A 722 24.61 20.59 -3.92
N ASP A 723 24.53 20.99 -2.66
CA ASP A 723 25.64 21.62 -1.93
C ASP A 723 26.82 20.66 -1.75
N SER A 724 26.55 19.40 -1.41
CA SER A 724 27.58 18.33 -1.35
C SER A 724 28.27 18.09 -2.69
N LEU A 725 27.53 18.14 -3.80
CA LEU A 725 28.12 18.02 -5.14
C LEU A 725 29.06 19.19 -5.48
N LYS A 726 28.64 20.44 -5.16
CA LYS A 726 29.46 21.64 -5.35
C LYS A 726 30.74 21.59 -4.53
N GLU A 727 30.64 21.29 -3.23
CA GLU A 727 31.79 21.18 -2.33
C GLU A 727 32.83 20.16 -2.82
N ARG A 728 32.36 18.99 -3.28
CA ARG A 728 33.25 17.95 -3.85
C ARG A 728 33.90 18.41 -5.15
N GLU A 729 33.18 19.16 -5.99
CA GLU A 729 33.75 19.73 -7.22
C GLU A 729 34.79 20.81 -6.91
N GLU A 730 34.55 21.68 -5.94
CA GLU A 730 35.49 22.70 -5.48
C GLU A 730 36.75 22.07 -4.87
N ASN A 731 36.59 21.08 -4.00
CA ASN A 731 37.71 20.33 -3.40
C ASN A 731 38.53 19.57 -4.46
N ALA A 732 37.86 18.99 -5.46
CA ALA A 732 38.53 18.33 -6.57
C ALA A 732 39.28 19.30 -7.50
N VAL A 733 38.87 20.59 -7.55
CA VAL A 733 39.60 21.64 -8.28
C VAL A 733 40.83 22.11 -7.48
N GLN A 734 40.76 22.13 -6.15
CA GLN A 734 41.88 22.55 -5.28
C GLN A 734 42.96 21.47 -5.12
N ALA A 735 42.61 20.19 -5.26
CA ALA A 735 43.51 19.07 -5.20
C ALA A 735 44.26 18.87 -6.55
N ASP A 736 45.22 19.74 -6.85
CA ASP A 736 46.18 19.70 -7.94
C ASP A 736 45.65 19.81 -9.40
N PRO A 737 45.82 20.97 -10.05
CA PRO A 737 45.41 21.20 -11.43
C PRO A 737 46.19 20.35 -12.46
N TYR A 738 47.25 19.66 -12.09
CA TYR A 738 48.12 18.90 -13.01
C TYR A 738 47.83 17.39 -13.07
N THR A 739 47.02 16.83 -12.18
CA THR A 739 46.65 15.39 -12.21
C THR A 739 45.45 15.07 -13.09
N ARG A 740 44.82 16.06 -13.70
CA ARG A 740 43.67 15.85 -14.60
C ARG A 740 44.10 15.73 -16.08
N ILE A 741 44.84 14.71 -16.44
CA ILE A 741 44.69 14.13 -17.77
C ILE A 741 43.66 13.01 -17.65
N PRO A 742 42.44 13.14 -18.24
CA PRO A 742 41.46 12.06 -18.18
C PRO A 742 42.11 10.78 -18.73
N MET A 743 42.04 9.65 -18.04
CA MET A 743 42.53 8.37 -18.54
C MET A 743 41.94 8.02 -19.93
N ARG A 744 40.78 8.54 -20.29
CA ARG A 744 40.19 8.46 -21.63
C ARG A 744 41.04 9.17 -22.70
N ALA A 745 41.66 10.30 -22.39
CA ALA A 745 42.50 11.01 -23.37
C ALA A 745 43.79 10.26 -23.64
N LYS A 746 44.40 9.62 -22.63
CA LYS A 746 45.59 8.77 -22.81
C LYS A 746 45.32 7.53 -23.65
N GLY A 747 44.17 6.86 -23.43
CA GLY A 747 43.76 5.70 -24.22
C GLY A 747 43.45 6.06 -25.68
N VAL A 748 42.72 7.14 -25.90
CA VAL A 748 42.36 7.62 -27.24
C VAL A 748 43.60 8.15 -27.96
N GLN A 749 44.47 8.88 -27.28
CA GLN A 749 45.72 9.36 -27.88
C GLN A 749 46.69 8.19 -28.25
N ALA A 750 46.80 7.18 -27.39
CA ALA A 750 47.58 5.96 -27.70
C ALA A 750 47.02 5.19 -28.91
N ILE A 751 45.70 5.14 -29.08
CA ILE A 751 45.04 4.53 -30.25
C ILE A 751 45.28 5.36 -31.52
N ILE A 752 45.26 6.69 -31.42
CA ILE A 752 45.53 7.59 -32.55
C ILE A 752 46.99 7.49 -32.95
N ASP A 753 47.91 7.44 -32.00
CA ASP A 753 49.36 7.33 -32.26
C ASP A 753 49.71 5.96 -32.83
N ALA A 754 49.08 4.88 -32.36
CA ALA A 754 49.24 3.52 -32.92
C ALA A 754 48.71 3.42 -34.36
N ARG A 755 47.60 4.10 -34.68
CA ARG A 755 47.06 4.18 -36.04
C ARG A 755 47.97 4.95 -36.97
N LYS A 756 48.47 6.11 -36.57
CA LYS A 756 49.41 6.91 -37.33
C LYS A 756 50.75 6.21 -37.56
N LYS A 757 51.18 5.34 -36.64
CA LYS A 757 52.36 4.53 -36.79
C LYS A 757 52.15 3.40 -37.81
N LYS A 758 50.98 2.78 -37.82
CA LYS A 758 50.60 1.74 -38.78
C LYS A 758 50.44 2.28 -40.20
N GLU A 759 49.88 3.47 -40.36
CA GLU A 759 49.75 4.17 -41.66
C GLU A 759 51.10 4.60 -42.22
N LYS A 760 52.13 4.87 -41.37
CA LYS A 760 53.50 5.16 -41.80
C LYS A 760 54.35 3.93 -42.11
N GLU A 761 53.95 2.75 -41.69
CA GLU A 761 54.63 1.47 -41.98
C GLU A 761 54.00 0.79 -43.23
N GLU A 762 52.86 1.29 -43.71
CA GLU A 762 52.19 0.83 -44.94
C GLU A 762 52.40 1.77 -46.14
N GLU A 763 53.06 2.98 -45.98
CA GLU A 763 53.64 3.83 -47.00
C GLU A 763 55.14 3.50 -47.18
#